data_0e7b7a23d7703d18c7f191f8f5160ea0
#
_entry.id   0e7b7a23d7703d18c7f191f8f5160ea0
#
_cell.length_a   1.000
_cell.length_b   1.000
_cell.length_c   1.000
_cell.angle_alpha   90.00
_cell.angle_beta   90.00
_cell.angle_gamma   90.00
#
_symmetry.space_group_name_H-M   'P 1'
#
loop_
_entity.id
_entity.type
_entity.pdbx_description
1 polymer ?
#
loop_
_entity_poly.entity_id
_entity_poly.type
_entity_poly.pdbx_seq_one_letter_code
_entity_poly.pdbx_strand_id
1 'polypeptide(L)'
;MKLIDHVLKIRGLIQQAIDNRFSRLGLQADEAQPLEQLSAEQRPKRRVLDTIIATHQQALGNYAEARLEAIKECVFTLFNRLAAIKVMEDRELFPEVIRRRAEHGNLSYSHKMWLEEHPEERSAERMGLKNFLRDKFAELFDDFGIPLYKADHPYAILPTADELDEIITAFNSIEQDPQCGEDIWKGDDILGWMYENFNAVEKAQLKESGEKTEYDKVSLQSQVYTPQWVVKFLVDNTLGKQYLEMYPDSKFMIDEETGKTKYLIANAPKRQVRHPKERGILDIKLIDPACGSGNFLIYAFSVFYDMYIDQMENYGADFSRRDIPKLIVENNLYGVDLDERAVQLTQIALFIKAMQLKGRRGEMPTYCNVVSSHFTLPAYEVVKDVLEQSGEWNSKQKEVLRDIWNDLHDAYKFGSLIRLKEKIQALKPQGEGTLFRQDEDADFFSFKNLTLGTLRNLMHRWGGEGSNAYSLSQVNDAMTFLDIMTKDFDVAVANPPYTDSSDFGEELKAFAEANYKKPMKFNINLYACFIKRCCELTDELGKVGMIHPHTFMFIKTFEDVRKFMIENTHINTMVDFGLDRVNLFGPGILLDATFYTLDKKDSENTPGVYFNITANLQEKYKKVTLEKAYADYCNGLPNDRVYLLPQDKLKAIKSWPFIYWI
;
A
#
# COMPACT_ATOMS: atom_id res chain seq x y z
N MET A 1 11.01 -22.98 -16.61
CA MET A 1 10.43 -21.65 -16.97
C MET A 1 10.77 -20.65 -15.86
N LYS A 2 10.91 -19.36 -16.18
CA LYS A 2 11.03 -18.34 -15.13
C LYS A 2 9.66 -18.12 -14.47
N LEU A 3 9.64 -17.59 -13.26
CA LEU A 3 8.38 -17.31 -12.54
C LEU A 3 7.41 -16.45 -13.39
N ILE A 4 7.92 -15.47 -14.11
CA ILE A 4 7.11 -14.62 -15.01
C ILE A 4 6.33 -15.43 -16.05
N ASP A 5 6.94 -16.45 -16.65
CA ASP A 5 6.30 -17.27 -17.69
C ASP A 5 5.14 -18.08 -17.09
N HIS A 6 5.30 -18.60 -15.86
CA HIS A 6 4.24 -19.29 -15.11
C HIS A 6 3.08 -18.33 -14.77
N VAL A 7 3.40 -17.14 -14.26
CA VAL A 7 2.40 -16.12 -13.89
C VAL A 7 1.56 -15.72 -15.11
N LEU A 8 2.21 -15.43 -16.23
CA LEU A 8 1.52 -15.03 -17.47
C LEU A 8 0.67 -16.17 -18.05
N LYS A 9 1.14 -17.43 -17.97
CA LYS A 9 0.35 -18.61 -18.36
C LYS A 9 -0.91 -18.74 -17.52
N ILE A 10 -0.78 -18.69 -16.17
CA ILE A 10 -1.91 -18.79 -15.24
C ILE A 10 -2.89 -17.65 -15.46
N ARG A 11 -2.40 -16.43 -15.62
CA ARG A 11 -3.21 -15.27 -15.95
C ARG A 11 -4.04 -15.49 -17.22
N GLY A 12 -3.42 -16.00 -18.29
CA GLY A 12 -4.11 -16.30 -19.55
C GLY A 12 -5.23 -17.33 -19.39
N LEU A 13 -4.98 -18.41 -18.63
CA LEU A 13 -5.99 -19.42 -18.31
C LEU A 13 -7.18 -18.83 -17.54
N ILE A 14 -6.90 -18.04 -16.49
CA ILE A 14 -7.94 -17.40 -15.70
C ILE A 14 -8.72 -16.39 -16.55
N GLN A 15 -8.06 -15.60 -17.38
CA GLN A 15 -8.70 -14.62 -18.26
C GLN A 15 -9.68 -15.28 -19.23
N GLN A 16 -9.29 -16.36 -19.88
CA GLN A 16 -10.17 -17.13 -20.76
C GLN A 16 -11.37 -17.70 -20.00
N ALA A 17 -11.14 -18.27 -18.83
CA ALA A 17 -12.18 -18.87 -18.00
C ALA A 17 -13.20 -17.82 -17.48
N ILE A 18 -12.74 -16.64 -17.09
CA ILE A 18 -13.60 -15.53 -16.64
C ILE A 18 -14.38 -14.95 -17.83
N ASP A 19 -13.75 -14.74 -18.98
CA ASP A 19 -14.43 -14.26 -20.18
C ASP A 19 -15.55 -15.23 -20.62
N ASN A 20 -15.27 -16.54 -20.62
CA ASN A 20 -16.29 -17.58 -20.82
C ASN A 20 -17.44 -17.45 -19.80
N ARG A 21 -17.11 -17.17 -18.54
CA ARG A 21 -18.14 -17.01 -17.49
C ARG A 21 -19.00 -15.76 -17.71
N PHE A 22 -18.41 -14.63 -18.10
CA PHE A 22 -19.13 -13.42 -18.47
C PHE A 22 -20.11 -13.71 -19.62
N SER A 23 -19.63 -14.38 -20.66
CA SER A 23 -20.47 -14.76 -21.81
C SER A 23 -21.66 -15.65 -21.39
N ARG A 24 -21.43 -16.64 -20.49
CA ARG A 24 -22.50 -17.50 -19.92
C ARG A 24 -23.48 -16.72 -19.03
N LEU A 25 -23.10 -15.55 -18.52
CA LEU A 25 -23.96 -14.60 -17.80
C LEU A 25 -24.64 -13.59 -18.74
N GLY A 26 -24.56 -13.77 -20.07
CA GLY A 26 -25.13 -12.89 -21.05
C GLY A 26 -24.38 -11.55 -21.24
N LEU A 27 -23.16 -11.44 -20.74
CA LEU A 27 -22.28 -10.28 -20.95
C LEU A 27 -21.39 -10.59 -22.16
N GLN A 28 -21.89 -10.34 -23.37
CA GLN A 28 -21.14 -10.57 -24.61
C GLN A 28 -20.09 -9.47 -24.84
N ALA A 29 -19.21 -9.66 -25.83
CA ALA A 29 -18.12 -8.71 -26.09
C ALA A 29 -18.63 -7.29 -26.43
N ASP A 30 -19.69 -7.20 -27.23
CA ASP A 30 -20.18 -5.94 -27.78
C ASP A 30 -21.40 -5.39 -27.04
N GLU A 31 -22.20 -6.27 -26.42
CA GLU A 31 -23.43 -5.89 -25.72
C GLU A 31 -23.83 -6.86 -24.62
N ALA A 32 -24.63 -6.38 -23.69
CA ALA A 32 -25.23 -7.18 -22.63
C ALA A 32 -26.62 -7.70 -23.04
N GLN A 33 -26.88 -9.02 -22.91
CA GLN A 33 -28.18 -9.62 -23.13
C GLN A 33 -29.17 -9.21 -22.02
N PRO A 34 -30.47 -9.16 -22.30
CA PRO A 34 -31.52 -8.88 -21.32
C PRO A 34 -31.48 -9.84 -20.12
N LEU A 35 -31.66 -9.28 -18.91
CA LEU A 35 -31.59 -10.03 -17.65
C LEU A 35 -32.62 -11.16 -17.56
N GLU A 36 -33.76 -11.01 -18.24
CA GLU A 36 -34.86 -11.96 -18.27
C GLU A 36 -34.47 -13.30 -18.91
N GLN A 37 -33.47 -13.31 -19.77
CA GLN A 37 -32.99 -14.52 -20.45
C GLN A 37 -32.13 -15.41 -19.52
N LEU A 38 -31.74 -14.90 -18.35
CA LEU A 38 -30.97 -15.64 -17.38
C LEU A 38 -31.84 -16.36 -16.35
N SER A 39 -31.33 -17.48 -15.81
CA SER A 39 -31.97 -18.17 -14.70
C SER A 39 -32.04 -17.29 -13.45
N ALA A 40 -32.98 -17.58 -12.55
CA ALA A 40 -33.15 -16.85 -11.29
C ALA A 40 -31.88 -16.87 -10.43
N GLU A 41 -31.11 -17.96 -10.48
CA GLU A 41 -29.85 -18.14 -9.75
C GLU A 41 -28.70 -17.26 -10.30
N GLN A 42 -28.70 -17.01 -11.60
CA GLN A 42 -27.67 -16.21 -12.26
C GLN A 42 -27.87 -14.69 -12.10
N ARG A 43 -29.12 -14.24 -11.96
CA ARG A 43 -29.49 -12.80 -11.95
C ARG A 43 -28.81 -11.98 -10.84
N PRO A 44 -28.68 -12.46 -9.59
CA PRO A 44 -28.01 -11.67 -8.54
C PRO A 44 -26.57 -11.31 -8.89
N LYS A 45 -25.79 -12.29 -9.36
CA LYS A 45 -24.39 -12.06 -9.75
C LYS A 45 -24.28 -11.19 -11.00
N ARG A 46 -25.17 -11.39 -11.96
CA ARG A 46 -25.22 -10.56 -13.15
C ARG A 46 -25.51 -9.09 -12.81
N ARG A 47 -26.41 -8.78 -11.89
CA ARG A 47 -26.69 -7.40 -11.45
C ARG A 47 -25.45 -6.70 -10.85
N VAL A 48 -24.65 -7.43 -10.06
CA VAL A 48 -23.40 -6.88 -9.53
C VAL A 48 -22.44 -6.51 -10.67
N LEU A 49 -22.28 -7.41 -11.64
CA LEU A 49 -21.41 -7.16 -12.81
C LEU A 49 -21.94 -6.03 -13.70
N ASP A 50 -23.26 -5.93 -13.89
CA ASP A 50 -23.87 -4.82 -14.63
C ASP A 50 -23.55 -3.47 -13.97
N THR A 51 -23.57 -3.41 -12.63
CA THR A 51 -23.20 -2.20 -11.87
C THR A 51 -21.71 -1.86 -12.07
N ILE A 52 -20.83 -2.85 -11.97
CA ILE A 52 -19.38 -2.67 -12.18
C ILE A 52 -19.10 -2.16 -13.59
N ILE A 53 -19.67 -2.82 -14.61
CA ILE A 53 -19.50 -2.43 -16.02
C ILE A 53 -20.05 -1.02 -16.26
N ALA A 54 -21.23 -0.69 -15.70
CA ALA A 54 -21.82 0.64 -15.84
C ALA A 54 -20.92 1.73 -15.22
N THR A 55 -20.30 1.45 -14.08
CA THR A 55 -19.32 2.36 -13.43
C THR A 55 -18.11 2.59 -14.33
N HIS A 56 -17.48 1.52 -14.83
CA HIS A 56 -16.35 1.64 -15.76
C HIS A 56 -16.76 2.33 -17.08
N GLN A 57 -17.96 2.09 -17.56
CA GLN A 57 -18.45 2.71 -18.79
C GLN A 57 -18.62 4.22 -18.67
N GLN A 58 -18.98 4.74 -17.49
CA GLN A 58 -19.00 6.19 -17.25
C GLN A 58 -17.63 6.84 -17.40
N ALA A 59 -16.56 6.12 -17.01
CA ALA A 59 -15.19 6.61 -17.12
C ALA A 59 -14.59 6.40 -18.53
N LEU A 60 -14.83 5.24 -19.15
CA LEU A 60 -14.20 4.82 -20.41
C LEU A 60 -15.03 5.15 -21.66
N GLY A 61 -16.31 5.48 -21.51
CA GLY A 61 -17.18 5.91 -22.59
C GLY A 61 -17.78 4.78 -23.45
N ASN A 62 -17.27 3.54 -23.38
CA ASN A 62 -17.81 2.43 -24.16
C ASN A 62 -17.95 1.14 -23.34
N TYR A 63 -18.90 0.28 -23.76
CA TYR A 63 -19.21 -0.98 -23.07
C TYR A 63 -18.10 -2.03 -23.18
N ALA A 64 -17.50 -2.19 -24.35
CA ALA A 64 -16.51 -3.26 -24.59
C ALA A 64 -15.26 -3.08 -23.70
N GLU A 65 -14.75 -1.85 -23.58
CA GLU A 65 -13.63 -1.51 -22.69
C GLU A 65 -14.02 -1.67 -21.21
N ALA A 66 -15.21 -1.19 -20.83
CA ALA A 66 -15.72 -1.34 -19.46
C ALA A 66 -15.87 -2.81 -19.05
N ARG A 67 -16.38 -3.66 -19.96
CA ARG A 67 -16.47 -5.10 -19.76
C ARG A 67 -15.08 -5.73 -19.59
N LEU A 68 -14.12 -5.33 -20.42
CA LEU A 68 -12.76 -5.85 -20.35
C LEU A 68 -12.10 -5.48 -19.01
N GLU A 69 -12.32 -4.26 -18.50
CA GLU A 69 -11.81 -3.83 -17.20
C GLU A 69 -12.43 -4.64 -16.05
N ALA A 70 -13.74 -4.85 -16.07
CA ALA A 70 -14.43 -5.71 -15.11
C ALA A 70 -13.89 -7.17 -15.13
N ILE A 71 -13.54 -7.69 -16.32
CA ILE A 71 -12.90 -9.00 -16.44
C ILE A 71 -11.53 -8.99 -15.78
N LYS A 72 -10.70 -7.98 -16.02
CA LYS A 72 -9.36 -7.88 -15.41
C LYS A 72 -9.41 -7.91 -13.88
N GLU A 73 -10.36 -7.19 -13.26
CA GLU A 73 -10.54 -7.20 -11.82
C GLU A 73 -10.96 -8.59 -11.29
N CYS A 74 -11.86 -9.28 -11.99
CA CYS A 74 -12.24 -10.65 -11.63
C CYS A 74 -11.07 -11.64 -11.79
N VAL A 75 -10.27 -11.49 -12.86
CA VAL A 75 -9.07 -12.32 -13.13
C VAL A 75 -8.07 -12.16 -12.01
N PHE A 76 -7.78 -10.93 -11.63
CA PHE A 76 -6.81 -10.62 -10.58
C PHE A 76 -7.28 -11.14 -9.21
N THR A 77 -8.56 -10.94 -8.89
CA THR A 77 -9.16 -11.44 -7.65
C THR A 77 -9.05 -12.97 -7.52
N LEU A 78 -9.35 -13.72 -8.58
CA LEU A 78 -9.22 -15.19 -8.55
C LEU A 78 -7.75 -15.62 -8.46
N PHE A 79 -6.86 -14.96 -9.21
CA PHE A 79 -5.43 -15.20 -9.15
C PHE A 79 -4.91 -15.03 -7.72
N ASN A 80 -5.25 -13.91 -7.06
CA ASN A 80 -4.82 -13.62 -5.69
C ASN A 80 -5.38 -14.62 -4.68
N ARG A 81 -6.64 -15.04 -4.81
CA ARG A 81 -7.23 -16.07 -3.94
C ARG A 81 -6.41 -17.36 -3.98
N LEU A 82 -6.06 -17.82 -5.16
CA LEU A 82 -5.31 -19.07 -5.31
C LEU A 82 -3.83 -18.91 -4.91
N ALA A 83 -3.19 -17.80 -5.25
CA ALA A 83 -1.81 -17.50 -4.86
C ALA A 83 -1.66 -17.40 -3.33
N ALA A 84 -2.59 -16.73 -2.65
CA ALA A 84 -2.57 -16.62 -1.19
C ALA A 84 -2.76 -17.97 -0.51
N ILE A 85 -3.62 -18.85 -1.03
CA ILE A 85 -3.77 -20.21 -0.54
C ILE A 85 -2.45 -20.96 -0.67
N LYS A 86 -1.75 -20.88 -1.82
CA LYS A 86 -0.44 -21.50 -1.99
C LYS A 86 0.57 -21.04 -0.95
N VAL A 87 0.59 -19.74 -0.65
CA VAL A 87 1.46 -19.19 0.40
C VAL A 87 1.08 -19.75 1.79
N MET A 88 -0.21 -19.80 2.10
CA MET A 88 -0.70 -20.30 3.39
C MET A 88 -0.44 -21.80 3.56
N GLU A 89 -0.63 -22.61 2.51
CA GLU A 89 -0.32 -24.03 2.51
C GLU A 89 1.16 -24.29 2.77
N ASP A 90 2.04 -23.60 2.04
CA ASP A 90 3.48 -23.81 2.10
C ASP A 90 4.10 -23.38 3.42
N ARG A 91 3.47 -22.40 4.08
CA ARG A 91 3.84 -21.94 5.43
C ARG A 91 3.12 -22.67 6.55
N GLU A 92 2.39 -23.74 6.23
CA GLU A 92 1.64 -24.57 7.20
C GLU A 92 0.62 -23.77 8.03
N LEU A 93 0.09 -22.69 7.46
CA LEU A 93 -0.93 -21.84 8.10
C LEU A 93 -2.34 -22.32 7.83
N PHE A 94 -2.53 -23.02 6.71
CA PHE A 94 -3.79 -23.59 6.29
C PHE A 94 -3.56 -24.97 5.66
N PRO A 95 -4.51 -25.91 5.78
CA PRO A 95 -4.37 -27.23 5.16
C PRO A 95 -4.25 -27.13 3.63
N GLU A 96 -3.62 -28.14 3.00
CA GLU A 96 -3.48 -28.18 1.53
C GLU A 96 -4.84 -28.22 0.84
N VAL A 97 -5.20 -27.14 0.16
CA VAL A 97 -6.46 -26.96 -0.59
C VAL A 97 -6.24 -27.17 -2.09
N ILE A 98 -5.15 -26.57 -2.64
CA ILE A 98 -4.85 -26.65 -4.07
C ILE A 98 -3.58 -27.43 -4.39
N ARG A 99 -2.70 -27.68 -3.42
CA ARG A 99 -1.53 -28.56 -3.59
C ARG A 99 -1.99 -30.00 -3.72
N ARG A 100 -1.66 -30.63 -4.85
CA ARG A 100 -2.05 -32.01 -5.17
C ARG A 100 -0.98 -33.00 -4.79
N ARG A 101 -1.43 -34.17 -4.29
CA ARG A 101 -0.55 -35.29 -3.89
C ARG A 101 -0.95 -36.56 -4.61
N ALA A 102 0.03 -37.31 -5.14
CA ALA A 102 -0.22 -38.60 -5.78
C ALA A 102 -0.84 -39.61 -4.80
N GLU A 103 -0.43 -39.60 -3.52
CA GLU A 103 -0.94 -40.43 -2.42
C GLU A 103 -2.42 -40.13 -2.08
N HIS A 104 -2.96 -38.99 -2.51
CA HIS A 104 -4.37 -38.63 -2.35
C HIS A 104 -5.17 -38.79 -3.65
N GLY A 105 -4.67 -39.60 -4.59
CA GLY A 105 -5.34 -39.77 -5.88
C GLY A 105 -5.32 -38.54 -6.76
N ASN A 106 -4.27 -37.74 -6.67
CA ASN A 106 -4.09 -36.47 -7.38
C ASN A 106 -5.05 -35.34 -6.93
N LEU A 107 -5.61 -35.47 -5.74
CA LEU A 107 -6.36 -34.44 -5.02
C LEU A 107 -5.45 -33.76 -3.99
N SER A 108 -5.89 -32.61 -3.48
CA SER A 108 -5.31 -32.06 -2.26
C SER A 108 -5.79 -32.83 -1.03
N TYR A 109 -5.07 -32.72 0.07
CA TYR A 109 -5.47 -33.36 1.35
C TYR A 109 -6.86 -32.89 1.76
N SER A 110 -7.12 -31.58 1.77
CA SER A 110 -8.43 -31.04 2.16
C SER A 110 -9.56 -31.47 1.24
N HIS A 111 -9.32 -31.58 -0.08
CA HIS A 111 -10.37 -32.03 -1.01
C HIS A 111 -10.74 -33.49 -0.77
N LYS A 112 -9.72 -34.34 -0.51
CA LYS A 112 -9.99 -35.73 -0.16
C LYS A 112 -10.82 -35.86 1.13
N MET A 113 -10.48 -35.11 2.18
CA MET A 113 -11.22 -35.12 3.44
C MET A 113 -12.65 -34.61 3.28
N TRP A 114 -12.79 -33.50 2.51
CA TRP A 114 -14.11 -32.91 2.20
C TRP A 114 -15.04 -33.91 1.47
N LEU A 115 -14.50 -34.73 0.56
CA LEU A 115 -15.27 -35.80 -0.12
C LEU A 115 -15.68 -36.94 0.80
N GLU A 116 -15.09 -37.09 1.97
CA GLU A 116 -15.56 -38.05 2.99
C GLU A 116 -16.81 -37.54 3.71
N GLU A 117 -16.90 -36.22 3.86
CA GLU A 117 -18.04 -35.49 4.44
C GLU A 117 -19.16 -35.23 3.41
N HIS A 118 -18.81 -35.16 2.11
CA HIS A 118 -19.71 -34.89 0.98
C HIS A 118 -19.65 -35.99 -0.08
N PRO A 119 -20.04 -37.26 0.27
CA PRO A 119 -19.90 -38.40 -0.63
C PRO A 119 -20.70 -38.25 -1.94
N GLU A 120 -21.78 -37.47 -1.95
CA GLU A 120 -22.59 -37.17 -3.13
C GLU A 120 -21.79 -36.41 -4.21
N GLU A 121 -20.81 -35.60 -3.83
CA GLU A 121 -19.99 -34.79 -4.73
C GLU A 121 -18.93 -35.63 -5.49
N ARG A 122 -18.70 -36.91 -5.10
CA ARG A 122 -17.77 -37.80 -5.82
C ARG A 122 -18.18 -38.07 -7.26
N SER A 123 -19.49 -37.95 -7.57
CA SER A 123 -20.02 -38.12 -8.92
C SER A 123 -20.17 -36.78 -9.69
N ALA A 124 -19.96 -35.67 -9.01
CA ALA A 124 -20.02 -34.36 -9.63
C ALA A 124 -18.78 -34.07 -10.51
N GLU A 125 -18.88 -33.04 -11.34
CA GLU A 125 -17.81 -32.56 -12.22
C GLU A 125 -16.53 -32.29 -11.39
N ARG A 126 -15.41 -32.94 -11.74
CA ARG A 126 -14.15 -32.87 -11.01
C ARG A 126 -14.30 -33.14 -9.51
N MET A 127 -15.15 -34.11 -9.14
CA MET A 127 -15.43 -34.46 -7.75
C MET A 127 -15.80 -33.23 -6.89
N GLY A 128 -16.72 -32.42 -7.37
CA GLY A 128 -17.23 -31.27 -6.65
C GLY A 128 -16.21 -30.12 -6.44
N LEU A 129 -15.11 -30.08 -7.20
CA LEU A 129 -14.02 -29.09 -7.02
C LEU A 129 -14.49 -27.67 -6.81
N LYS A 130 -15.51 -27.24 -7.56
CA LYS A 130 -16.04 -25.87 -7.47
C LYS A 130 -16.76 -25.61 -6.15
N ASN A 131 -17.54 -26.56 -5.64
CA ASN A 131 -18.23 -26.46 -4.35
C ASN A 131 -17.21 -26.55 -3.21
N PHE A 132 -16.27 -27.49 -3.30
CA PHE A 132 -15.15 -27.58 -2.36
C PHE A 132 -14.39 -26.25 -2.21
N LEU A 133 -13.99 -25.60 -3.31
CA LEU A 133 -13.30 -24.31 -3.25
C LEU A 133 -14.17 -23.19 -2.65
N ARG A 134 -15.47 -23.22 -2.93
CA ARG A 134 -16.41 -22.25 -2.34
C ARG A 134 -16.46 -22.39 -0.83
N ASP A 135 -16.54 -23.63 -0.32
CA ASP A 135 -16.57 -23.89 1.11
C ASP A 135 -15.24 -23.50 1.77
N LYS A 136 -14.11 -23.78 1.13
CA LYS A 136 -12.79 -23.36 1.65
C LYS A 136 -12.60 -21.84 1.64
N PHE A 137 -13.15 -21.14 0.67
CA PHE A 137 -13.16 -19.66 0.68
C PHE A 137 -14.04 -19.11 1.81
N ALA A 138 -15.20 -19.73 2.05
CA ALA A 138 -16.04 -19.38 3.19
C ALA A 138 -15.32 -19.62 4.52
N GLU A 139 -14.66 -20.76 4.70
CA GLU A 139 -13.84 -21.08 5.88
C GLU A 139 -12.74 -20.02 6.11
N LEU A 140 -12.01 -19.60 5.05
CA LEU A 140 -10.97 -18.58 5.15
C LEU A 140 -11.52 -17.21 5.56
N PHE A 141 -12.76 -16.88 5.17
CA PHE A 141 -13.40 -15.66 5.62
C PHE A 141 -13.95 -15.80 7.04
N ASP A 142 -14.65 -16.89 7.36
CA ASP A 142 -15.35 -17.07 8.62
C ASP A 142 -14.34 -17.26 9.79
N ASP A 143 -13.26 -18.00 9.56
CA ASP A 143 -12.26 -18.32 10.61
C ASP A 143 -11.18 -17.23 10.75
N PHE A 144 -10.82 -16.55 9.64
CA PHE A 144 -9.69 -15.64 9.62
C PHE A 144 -10.05 -14.20 9.23
N GLY A 145 -11.28 -13.93 8.83
CA GLY A 145 -11.74 -12.59 8.50
C GLY A 145 -11.07 -11.97 7.26
N ILE A 146 -10.42 -12.79 6.39
CA ILE A 146 -9.67 -12.27 5.23
C ILE A 146 -10.65 -11.71 4.19
N PRO A 147 -10.69 -10.38 3.95
CA PRO A 147 -11.73 -9.74 3.16
C PRO A 147 -11.84 -10.26 1.72
N LEU A 148 -10.70 -10.66 1.13
CA LEU A 148 -10.65 -11.21 -0.22
C LEU A 148 -11.53 -12.46 -0.41
N TYR A 149 -11.73 -13.25 0.64
CA TYR A 149 -12.49 -14.51 0.58
C TYR A 149 -13.98 -14.35 0.91
N LYS A 150 -14.44 -13.14 1.21
CA LYS A 150 -15.85 -12.84 1.45
C LYS A 150 -16.74 -13.38 0.31
N ALA A 151 -17.84 -14.04 0.65
CA ALA A 151 -18.70 -14.71 -0.34
C ALA A 151 -19.36 -13.71 -1.31
N ASP A 152 -19.72 -12.53 -0.82
CA ASP A 152 -20.34 -11.44 -1.59
C ASP A 152 -19.31 -10.44 -2.16
N HIS A 153 -18.00 -10.80 -2.16
CA HIS A 153 -16.97 -9.95 -2.77
C HIS A 153 -17.34 -9.62 -4.24
N PRO A 154 -17.34 -8.34 -4.66
CA PRO A 154 -17.86 -7.91 -5.96
C PRO A 154 -17.28 -8.67 -7.14
N TYR A 155 -15.96 -8.87 -7.13
CA TYR A 155 -15.21 -9.54 -8.20
C TYR A 155 -15.09 -11.06 -8.02
N ALA A 156 -15.75 -11.65 -7.01
CA ALA A 156 -15.67 -13.09 -6.76
C ALA A 156 -16.51 -13.87 -7.80
N ILE A 157 -15.84 -14.38 -8.83
CA ILE A 157 -16.40 -15.25 -9.86
C ILE A 157 -15.59 -16.54 -9.94
N LEU A 158 -16.28 -17.67 -9.90
CA LEU A 158 -15.66 -18.97 -10.13
C LEU A 158 -15.99 -19.49 -11.55
N PRO A 159 -14.97 -19.94 -12.31
CA PRO A 159 -15.11 -20.68 -13.55
C PRO A 159 -15.83 -22.04 -13.39
N THR A 160 -15.89 -22.83 -14.44
CA THR A 160 -16.32 -24.24 -14.35
C THR A 160 -15.30 -25.08 -13.60
N ALA A 161 -15.68 -26.27 -13.19
CA ALA A 161 -14.76 -27.19 -12.49
C ALA A 161 -13.59 -27.63 -13.37
N ASP A 162 -13.79 -27.84 -14.68
CA ASP A 162 -12.70 -28.16 -15.61
C ASP A 162 -11.71 -26.99 -15.78
N GLU A 163 -12.20 -25.78 -15.95
CA GLU A 163 -11.36 -24.56 -16.05
C GLU A 163 -10.56 -24.35 -14.74
N LEU A 164 -11.17 -24.58 -13.57
CA LEU A 164 -10.48 -24.50 -12.26
C LEU A 164 -9.43 -25.58 -12.11
N ASP A 165 -9.69 -26.80 -12.57
CA ASP A 165 -8.74 -27.92 -12.53
C ASP A 165 -7.46 -27.61 -13.33
N GLU A 166 -7.63 -27.01 -14.51
CA GLU A 166 -6.51 -26.59 -15.36
C GLU A 166 -5.70 -25.45 -14.71
N ILE A 167 -6.36 -24.45 -14.14
CA ILE A 167 -5.74 -23.34 -13.43
C ILE A 167 -4.93 -23.83 -12.23
N ILE A 168 -5.52 -24.72 -11.39
CA ILE A 168 -4.84 -25.30 -10.23
C ILE A 168 -3.64 -26.13 -10.65
N THR A 169 -3.75 -26.89 -11.74
CA THR A 169 -2.63 -27.65 -12.30
C THR A 169 -1.47 -26.72 -12.69
N ALA A 170 -1.78 -25.57 -13.27
CA ALA A 170 -0.77 -24.57 -13.61
C ALA A 170 -0.10 -23.96 -12.36
N PHE A 171 -0.85 -23.67 -11.29
CA PHE A 171 -0.26 -23.24 -10.00
C PHE A 171 0.69 -24.28 -9.42
N ASN A 172 0.29 -25.56 -9.41
CA ASN A 172 1.13 -26.65 -8.90
C ASN A 172 2.40 -26.89 -9.73
N SER A 173 2.43 -26.45 -11.00
CA SER A 173 3.61 -26.57 -11.85
C SER A 173 4.75 -25.62 -11.47
N ILE A 174 4.49 -24.57 -10.71
CA ILE A 174 5.50 -23.57 -10.30
C ILE A 174 6.55 -24.20 -9.39
N GLU A 175 6.13 -24.87 -8.32
CA GLU A 175 7.04 -25.47 -7.33
C GLU A 175 7.78 -26.71 -7.88
N GLN A 176 7.26 -27.30 -8.96
CA GLN A 176 7.89 -28.41 -9.65
C GLN A 176 8.98 -27.97 -10.64
N ASP A 177 9.05 -26.68 -10.95
CA ASP A 177 10.04 -26.13 -11.86
C ASP A 177 11.35 -25.83 -11.12
N PRO A 178 12.49 -26.48 -11.51
CA PRO A 178 13.77 -26.25 -10.83
C PRO A 178 14.27 -24.81 -10.87
N GLN A 179 13.76 -23.97 -11.78
CA GLN A 179 14.11 -22.54 -11.84
C GLN A 179 13.38 -21.69 -10.79
N CYS A 180 12.22 -22.14 -10.33
CA CYS A 180 11.45 -21.49 -9.28
C CYS A 180 11.83 -21.97 -7.88
N GLY A 181 12.05 -23.30 -7.74
CA GLY A 181 12.40 -23.97 -6.49
C GLY A 181 11.17 -24.35 -5.64
N GLU A 182 11.36 -25.37 -4.79
CA GLU A 182 10.30 -25.93 -3.95
C GLU A 182 9.80 -24.94 -2.89
N ASP A 183 10.68 -24.07 -2.39
CA ASP A 183 10.38 -23.11 -1.31
C ASP A 183 9.91 -21.74 -1.79
N ILE A 184 9.57 -21.59 -3.07
CA ILE A 184 9.23 -20.28 -3.66
C ILE A 184 8.08 -19.57 -2.93
N TRP A 185 7.12 -20.32 -2.39
CA TRP A 185 5.95 -19.77 -1.68
C TRP A 185 6.24 -19.31 -0.25
N LYS A 186 7.43 -19.63 0.30
CA LYS A 186 7.83 -19.26 1.67
C LYS A 186 8.36 -17.84 1.79
N GLY A 187 8.80 -17.22 0.69
CA GLY A 187 9.35 -15.86 0.68
C GLY A 187 8.28 -14.79 1.00
N ASP A 188 8.55 -13.85 1.90
CA ASP A 188 7.60 -12.78 2.27
C ASP A 188 7.23 -11.86 1.08
N ASP A 189 8.05 -11.83 0.07
CA ASP A 189 7.94 -11.00 -1.13
C ASP A 189 7.27 -11.68 -2.33
N ILE A 190 6.93 -12.97 -2.23
CA ILE A 190 6.40 -13.74 -3.37
C ILE A 190 5.13 -13.13 -3.98
N LEU A 191 4.20 -12.67 -3.14
CA LEU A 191 2.96 -12.03 -3.63
C LEU A 191 3.26 -10.73 -4.39
N GLY A 192 4.22 -9.94 -3.91
CA GLY A 192 4.68 -8.73 -4.60
C GLY A 192 5.34 -9.03 -5.95
N TRP A 193 6.21 -10.05 -6.01
CA TRP A 193 6.81 -10.52 -7.27
C TRP A 193 5.77 -11.02 -8.27
N MET A 194 4.74 -11.73 -7.79
CA MET A 194 3.67 -12.21 -8.66
C MET A 194 2.84 -11.06 -9.23
N TYR A 195 2.56 -10.03 -8.42
CA TYR A 195 1.86 -8.83 -8.87
C TYR A 195 2.65 -8.05 -9.95
N GLU A 196 3.94 -7.85 -9.74
CA GLU A 196 4.78 -7.18 -10.74
C GLU A 196 4.81 -7.94 -12.06
N ASN A 197 4.99 -9.27 -12.00
CA ASN A 197 5.01 -10.13 -13.17
C ASN A 197 3.64 -10.23 -13.87
N PHE A 198 2.55 -10.15 -13.13
CA PHE A 198 1.18 -10.18 -13.65
C PHE A 198 0.93 -9.04 -14.65
N ASN A 199 1.44 -7.85 -14.37
CA ASN A 199 1.23 -6.65 -15.20
C ASN A 199 2.37 -6.39 -16.21
N ALA A 200 3.31 -7.32 -16.37
CA ALA A 200 4.51 -7.11 -17.19
C ALA A 200 4.21 -6.81 -18.68
N VAL A 201 3.14 -7.40 -19.23
CA VAL A 201 2.76 -7.20 -20.65
C VAL A 201 2.22 -5.79 -20.88
N GLU A 202 1.26 -5.36 -20.03
CA GLU A 202 0.68 -4.01 -20.11
C GLU A 202 1.71 -2.93 -19.90
N LYS A 203 2.63 -3.15 -18.95
CA LYS A 203 3.74 -2.25 -18.67
C LYS A 203 4.66 -2.09 -19.88
N ALA A 204 4.96 -3.18 -20.59
CA ALA A 204 5.76 -3.14 -21.82
C ALA A 204 5.02 -2.39 -22.93
N GLN A 205 3.75 -2.68 -23.15
CA GLN A 205 2.91 -2.01 -24.17
C GLN A 205 2.80 -0.51 -23.91
N LEU A 206 2.57 -0.11 -22.65
CA LEU A 206 2.49 1.30 -22.28
C LEU A 206 3.81 2.04 -22.54
N LYS A 207 4.95 1.39 -22.25
CA LYS A 207 6.27 1.96 -22.53
C LYS A 207 6.52 2.15 -24.03
N GLU A 208 6.03 1.24 -24.87
CA GLU A 208 6.17 1.31 -26.33
C GLU A 208 5.24 2.33 -26.97
N SER A 209 4.05 2.60 -26.40
CA SER A 209 3.07 3.53 -26.95
C SER A 209 3.57 4.98 -26.95
N GLY A 210 4.44 5.35 -26.00
CA GLY A 210 4.92 6.73 -25.83
C GLY A 210 3.82 7.73 -25.44
N GLU A 211 2.68 7.25 -24.94
CA GLU A 211 1.58 8.08 -24.52
C GLU A 211 1.91 8.87 -23.25
N LYS A 212 1.28 10.02 -23.08
CA LYS A 212 1.37 10.80 -21.86
C LYS A 212 0.74 10.05 -20.67
N THR A 213 1.30 10.26 -19.49
CA THR A 213 0.82 9.64 -18.26
C THR A 213 -0.35 10.41 -17.71
N GLU A 214 -1.54 9.84 -17.81
CA GLU A 214 -2.71 10.23 -17.03
C GLU A 214 -2.83 9.31 -15.81
N TYR A 215 -3.78 9.64 -14.94
CA TYR A 215 -3.97 8.98 -13.65
C TYR A 215 -4.14 7.46 -13.77
N ASP A 216 -4.79 6.96 -14.80
CA ASP A 216 -5.01 5.53 -15.09
C ASP A 216 -3.73 4.74 -15.39
N LYS A 217 -2.66 5.43 -15.78
CA LYS A 217 -1.37 4.85 -16.16
C LYS A 217 -0.30 4.97 -15.08
N VAL A 218 -0.52 5.86 -14.08
CA VAL A 218 0.48 6.12 -13.02
C VAL A 218 0.84 4.86 -12.26
N SER A 219 -0.16 4.08 -11.80
CA SER A 219 0.09 2.87 -11.02
C SER A 219 0.87 1.84 -11.83
N LEU A 220 0.52 1.63 -13.09
CA LEU A 220 1.17 0.66 -13.97
C LEU A 220 2.63 1.04 -14.29
N GLN A 221 2.90 2.33 -14.55
CA GLN A 221 4.26 2.82 -14.81
C GLN A 221 5.16 2.76 -13.59
N SER A 222 4.59 2.95 -12.39
CA SER A 222 5.33 3.08 -11.13
C SER A 222 5.50 1.76 -10.36
N GLN A 223 5.02 0.64 -10.90
CA GLN A 223 5.22 -0.67 -10.27
C GLN A 223 6.71 -1.05 -10.28
N VAL A 224 7.39 -0.71 -9.20
CA VAL A 224 8.81 -0.98 -8.99
C VAL A 224 8.97 -1.60 -7.61
N TYR A 225 9.43 -2.85 -7.58
CA TYR A 225 9.65 -3.57 -6.33
C TYR A 225 10.82 -2.96 -5.55
N THR A 226 10.59 -2.55 -4.31
CA THR A 226 11.65 -2.04 -3.45
C THR A 226 12.41 -3.21 -2.81
N PRO A 227 13.74 -3.33 -2.99
CA PRO A 227 14.52 -4.40 -2.37
C PRO A 227 14.40 -4.40 -0.85
N GLN A 228 14.27 -5.58 -0.24
CA GLN A 228 14.06 -5.74 1.21
C GLN A 228 15.09 -5.03 2.07
N TRP A 229 16.36 -5.00 1.66
CA TRP A 229 17.41 -4.31 2.42
C TRP A 229 17.26 -2.77 2.42
N VAL A 230 16.66 -2.19 1.37
CA VAL A 230 16.30 -0.76 1.33
C VAL A 230 15.09 -0.49 2.21
N VAL A 231 14.06 -1.33 2.11
CA VAL A 231 12.89 -1.28 3.00
C VAL A 231 13.33 -1.32 4.46
N LYS A 232 14.19 -2.28 4.79
CA LYS A 232 14.77 -2.43 6.13
C LYS A 232 15.46 -1.14 6.58
N PHE A 233 16.37 -0.59 5.78
CA PHE A 233 17.09 0.64 6.13
C PHE A 233 16.15 1.80 6.39
N LEU A 234 15.14 2.02 5.54
CA LEU A 234 14.21 3.13 5.65
C LEU A 234 13.29 3.01 6.87
N VAL A 235 12.72 1.83 7.10
CA VAL A 235 11.82 1.61 8.26
C VAL A 235 12.62 1.63 9.57
N ASP A 236 13.80 1.03 9.61
CA ASP A 236 14.66 1.05 10.81
C ASP A 236 15.04 2.48 11.21
N ASN A 237 15.44 3.31 10.23
CA ASN A 237 15.88 4.69 10.47
C ASN A 237 14.73 5.70 10.59
N THR A 238 13.48 5.28 10.44
CA THR A 238 12.29 6.08 10.73
C THR A 238 11.54 5.53 11.94
N LEU A 239 10.83 4.42 11.80
CA LEU A 239 10.04 3.82 12.87
C LEU A 239 10.92 3.38 14.06
N GLY A 240 12.00 2.68 13.78
CA GLY A 240 12.93 2.22 14.82
C GLY A 240 13.57 3.40 15.58
N LYS A 241 14.02 4.43 14.86
CA LYS A 241 14.54 5.65 15.50
C LYS A 241 13.47 6.37 16.31
N GLN A 242 12.23 6.48 15.80
CA GLN A 242 11.09 7.07 16.51
C GLN A 242 10.87 6.41 17.88
N TYR A 243 10.91 5.07 17.89
CA TYR A 243 10.74 4.31 19.12
C TYR A 243 11.89 4.55 20.11
N LEU A 244 13.14 4.57 19.65
CA LEU A 244 14.31 4.84 20.51
C LEU A 244 14.34 6.28 21.06
N GLU A 245 13.72 7.24 20.38
CA GLU A 245 13.56 8.60 20.90
C GLU A 245 12.64 8.64 22.14
N MET A 246 11.67 7.73 22.20
CA MET A 246 10.77 7.55 23.34
C MET A 246 11.38 6.65 24.42
N TYR A 247 12.11 5.63 24.01
CA TYR A 247 12.65 4.53 24.84
C TYR A 247 14.12 4.27 24.53
N PRO A 248 15.04 5.20 24.88
CA PRO A 248 16.46 5.11 24.50
C PRO A 248 17.21 3.96 25.16
N ASP A 249 16.70 3.43 26.29
CA ASP A 249 17.27 2.28 26.98
C ASP A 249 16.74 0.94 26.45
N SER A 250 15.87 0.97 25.43
CA SER A 250 15.32 -0.22 24.82
C SER A 250 16.39 -1.07 24.16
N LYS A 251 16.26 -2.38 24.31
CA LYS A 251 17.14 -3.38 23.71
C LYS A 251 16.56 -4.05 22.47
N PHE A 252 15.41 -3.61 21.98
CA PHE A 252 14.73 -4.23 20.84
C PHE A 252 15.60 -4.31 19.58
N MET A 253 16.64 -3.48 19.50
CA MET A 253 17.62 -3.47 18.40
C MET A 253 18.59 -4.65 18.39
N ILE A 254 18.71 -5.37 19.51
CA ILE A 254 19.72 -6.42 19.69
C ILE A 254 19.00 -7.78 19.65
N ASP A 255 19.49 -8.66 18.79
CA ASP A 255 19.09 -10.04 18.81
C ASP A 255 19.66 -10.73 20.06
N GLU A 256 18.81 -11.20 20.95
CA GLU A 256 19.21 -11.74 22.24
C GLU A 256 20.01 -13.06 22.12
N GLU A 257 19.73 -13.87 21.09
CA GLU A 257 20.42 -15.14 20.88
C GLU A 257 21.84 -14.94 20.35
N THR A 258 21.99 -14.00 19.41
CA THR A 258 23.27 -13.77 18.72
C THR A 258 24.08 -12.60 19.29
N GLY A 259 23.44 -11.72 20.08
CA GLY A 259 24.02 -10.47 20.56
C GLY A 259 24.34 -9.46 19.45
N LYS A 260 23.85 -9.70 18.22
CA LYS A 260 24.10 -8.86 17.05
C LYS A 260 23.00 -7.82 16.86
N THR A 261 23.35 -6.71 16.23
CA THR A 261 22.39 -5.68 15.86
C THR A 261 21.38 -6.25 14.84
N LYS A 262 20.11 -6.27 15.21
CA LYS A 262 18.99 -6.72 14.38
C LYS A 262 18.57 -5.64 13.39
N TYR A 263 18.65 -4.37 13.79
CA TYR A 263 18.17 -3.21 13.04
C TYR A 263 19.31 -2.28 12.61
N LEU A 264 19.14 -1.62 11.46
CA LEU A 264 20.11 -0.68 10.89
C LEU A 264 19.72 0.77 11.25
N ILE A 265 19.92 1.18 12.50
CA ILE A 265 19.56 2.54 12.96
C ILE A 265 20.82 3.39 13.15
N ALA A 266 21.04 4.30 12.21
CA ALA A 266 22.06 5.34 12.32
C ALA A 266 21.55 6.50 13.20
N ASN A 267 22.46 7.22 13.84
CA ASN A 267 22.08 8.34 14.72
C ASN A 267 21.04 7.97 15.78
N ALA A 268 21.16 6.77 16.38
CA ALA A 268 20.29 6.37 17.47
C ALA A 268 20.43 7.38 18.63
N PRO A 269 19.32 7.87 19.19
CA PRO A 269 19.37 8.84 20.28
C PRO A 269 20.01 8.22 21.53
N LYS A 270 20.84 9.03 22.24
CA LYS A 270 21.49 8.61 23.48
C LYS A 270 20.68 8.94 24.73
N ARG A 271 19.59 9.67 24.56
CA ARG A 271 18.69 10.11 25.62
C ARG A 271 17.26 10.16 25.10
N GLN A 272 16.29 10.19 26.00
CA GLN A 272 14.89 10.43 25.64
C GLN A 272 14.74 11.84 25.04
N VAL A 273 14.37 11.94 23.79
CA VAL A 273 14.16 13.20 23.06
C VAL A 273 12.69 13.42 22.70
N ARG A 274 11.86 12.42 22.96
CA ARG A 274 10.43 12.42 22.69
C ARG A 274 9.68 11.74 23.84
N HIS A 275 8.57 12.32 24.28
CA HIS A 275 7.72 11.66 25.25
C HIS A 275 6.95 10.49 24.62
N PRO A 276 6.80 9.36 25.33
CA PRO A 276 5.88 8.31 24.92
C PRO A 276 4.47 8.84 24.66
N LYS A 277 3.77 8.24 23.71
CA LYS A 277 2.35 8.54 23.45
C LYS A 277 1.49 8.11 24.63
N GLU A 278 0.27 8.64 24.73
CA GLU A 278 -0.66 8.37 25.83
C GLU A 278 -0.94 6.87 26.01
N ARG A 279 -1.24 6.15 24.92
CA ARG A 279 -1.42 4.70 24.92
C ARG A 279 -0.16 3.94 24.50
N GLY A 280 1.02 4.57 24.64
CA GLY A 280 2.30 3.98 24.28
C GLY A 280 2.37 3.60 22.79
N ILE A 281 2.79 2.37 22.53
CA ILE A 281 2.99 1.86 21.16
C ILE A 281 1.70 1.80 20.34
N LEU A 282 0.53 1.68 20.95
CA LEU A 282 -0.76 1.69 20.24
C LEU A 282 -1.03 2.98 19.46
N ASP A 283 -0.43 4.09 19.87
CA ASP A 283 -0.62 5.39 19.23
C ASP A 283 0.46 5.73 18.22
N ILE A 284 1.47 4.88 18.05
CA ILE A 284 2.50 5.06 17.01
C ILE A 284 1.92 4.57 15.68
N LYS A 285 1.85 5.46 14.67
CA LYS A 285 1.23 5.18 13.37
C LYS A 285 2.23 5.38 12.23
N LEU A 286 2.32 4.38 11.37
CA LEU A 286 3.10 4.44 10.14
C LEU A 286 2.16 4.39 8.93
N ILE A 287 2.38 5.28 7.97
CA ILE A 287 1.69 5.29 6.68
C ILE A 287 2.65 5.04 5.52
N ASP A 288 2.20 4.24 4.55
CA ASP A 288 2.72 4.22 3.18
C ASP A 288 1.64 4.76 2.24
N PRO A 289 1.78 6.01 1.74
CA PRO A 289 0.76 6.64 0.91
C PRO A 289 0.78 6.20 -0.56
N ALA A 290 1.68 5.28 -0.94
CA ALA A 290 1.77 4.63 -2.25
C ALA A 290 2.20 3.18 -2.04
N CYS A 291 1.38 2.41 -1.28
CA CYS A 291 1.83 1.19 -0.63
C CYS A 291 2.12 0.02 -1.58
N GLY A 292 1.61 0.05 -2.81
CA GLY A 292 1.78 -1.05 -3.76
C GLY A 292 1.36 -2.39 -3.14
N SER A 293 2.21 -3.40 -3.28
CA SER A 293 2.02 -4.72 -2.68
C SER A 293 2.40 -4.83 -1.20
N GLY A 294 2.65 -3.71 -0.52
CA GLY A 294 2.80 -3.62 0.94
C GLY A 294 4.19 -3.89 1.51
N ASN A 295 5.25 -3.85 0.72
CA ASN A 295 6.60 -4.18 1.17
C ASN A 295 7.05 -3.45 2.44
N PHE A 296 6.81 -2.14 2.53
CA PHE A 296 7.11 -1.36 3.73
C PHE A 296 6.24 -1.77 4.91
N LEU A 297 4.94 -1.98 4.69
CA LEU A 297 4.00 -2.34 5.75
C LEU A 297 4.26 -3.74 6.31
N ILE A 298 4.60 -4.71 5.45
CA ILE A 298 4.93 -6.09 5.86
C ILE A 298 6.19 -6.11 6.73
N TYR A 299 7.22 -5.33 6.37
CA TYR A 299 8.42 -5.22 7.18
C TYR A 299 8.16 -4.44 8.48
N ALA A 300 7.45 -3.30 8.39
CA ALA A 300 7.08 -2.51 9.57
C ALA A 300 6.27 -3.32 10.58
N PHE A 301 5.43 -4.26 10.12
CA PHE A 301 4.73 -5.21 10.98
C PHE A 301 5.70 -5.97 11.90
N SER A 302 6.80 -6.49 11.34
CA SER A 302 7.79 -7.22 12.14
C SER A 302 8.51 -6.32 13.14
N VAL A 303 8.81 -5.07 12.75
CA VAL A 303 9.43 -4.08 13.64
C VAL A 303 8.48 -3.71 14.79
N PHE A 304 7.20 -3.47 14.50
CA PHE A 304 6.19 -3.23 15.55
C PHE A 304 6.04 -4.43 16.48
N TYR A 305 6.04 -5.67 15.94
CA TYR A 305 5.94 -6.86 16.77
C TYR A 305 7.06 -6.92 17.81
N ASP A 306 8.30 -6.67 17.41
CA ASP A 306 9.43 -6.63 18.34
C ASP A 306 9.33 -5.48 19.36
N MET A 307 8.82 -4.32 18.94
CA MET A 307 8.54 -3.20 19.85
C MET A 307 7.45 -3.53 20.90
N TYR A 308 6.38 -4.25 20.50
CA TYR A 308 5.37 -4.71 21.45
C TYR A 308 5.96 -5.71 22.45
N ILE A 309 6.82 -6.62 22.01
CA ILE A 309 7.52 -7.55 22.89
C ILE A 309 8.40 -6.78 23.87
N ASP A 310 9.17 -5.79 23.40
CA ASP A 310 9.99 -4.92 24.26
C ASP A 310 9.14 -4.15 25.29
N GLN A 311 7.97 -3.63 24.90
CA GLN A 311 7.04 -2.97 25.83
C GLN A 311 6.55 -3.91 26.94
N MET A 312 6.25 -5.16 26.61
CA MET A 312 5.84 -6.18 27.60
C MET A 312 6.99 -6.54 28.55
N GLU A 313 8.16 -6.80 28.01
CA GLU A 313 9.29 -7.37 28.76
C GLU A 313 10.04 -6.32 29.57
N ASN A 314 10.19 -5.09 29.05
CA ASN A 314 11.03 -4.06 29.65
C ASN A 314 10.25 -2.86 30.22
N TYR A 315 9.00 -2.63 29.81
CA TYR A 315 8.22 -1.46 30.23
C TYR A 315 6.90 -1.81 30.91
N GLY A 316 6.63 -3.11 31.18
CA GLY A 316 5.48 -3.57 31.95
C GLY A 316 4.13 -3.37 31.27
N ALA A 317 4.10 -3.27 29.95
CA ALA A 317 2.85 -3.17 29.21
C ALA A 317 2.07 -4.50 29.25
N ASP A 318 0.77 -4.43 29.51
CA ASP A 318 -0.11 -5.59 29.62
C ASP A 318 -0.72 -5.95 28.25
N PHE A 319 0.09 -6.59 27.39
CA PHE A 319 -0.36 -7.16 26.13
C PHE A 319 -0.27 -8.69 26.18
N SER A 320 -1.11 -9.36 25.41
CA SER A 320 -0.93 -10.78 25.12
C SER A 320 -0.16 -10.95 23.80
N ARG A 321 0.91 -11.75 23.79
CA ARG A 321 1.66 -12.05 22.55
C ARG A 321 0.75 -12.50 21.40
N ARG A 322 -0.37 -13.15 21.71
CA ARG A 322 -1.35 -13.63 20.73
C ARG A 322 -2.15 -12.52 20.08
N ASP A 323 -2.37 -11.40 20.81
CA ASP A 323 -3.21 -10.29 20.36
C ASP A 323 -2.38 -9.21 19.64
N ILE A 324 -1.05 -9.20 19.81
CA ILE A 324 -0.14 -8.25 19.16
C ILE A 324 -0.36 -8.17 17.65
N PRO A 325 -0.47 -9.29 16.88
CA PRO A 325 -0.68 -9.21 15.44
C PRO A 325 -1.94 -8.44 15.04
N LYS A 326 -3.04 -8.62 15.77
CA LYS A 326 -4.29 -7.87 15.59
C LYS A 326 -4.08 -6.39 15.90
N LEU A 327 -3.45 -6.07 17.03
CA LEU A 327 -3.20 -4.69 17.44
C LEU A 327 -2.37 -3.92 16.43
N ILE A 328 -1.34 -4.55 15.85
CA ILE A 328 -0.49 -3.93 14.82
C ILE A 328 -1.31 -3.55 13.58
N VAL A 329 -2.11 -4.48 13.04
CA VAL A 329 -2.88 -4.23 11.82
C VAL A 329 -3.97 -3.18 12.04
N GLU A 330 -4.62 -3.21 13.20
CA GLU A 330 -5.74 -2.32 13.51
C GLU A 330 -5.32 -0.92 13.97
N ASN A 331 -4.13 -0.74 14.58
CA ASN A 331 -3.74 0.54 15.17
C ASN A 331 -2.53 1.22 14.52
N ASN A 332 -1.56 0.44 14.01
CA ASN A 332 -0.23 0.98 13.70
C ASN A 332 0.06 1.13 12.21
N LEU A 333 -0.49 0.26 11.35
CA LEU A 333 -0.18 0.21 9.93
C LEU A 333 -1.30 0.84 9.09
N TYR A 334 -0.91 1.76 8.21
CA TYR A 334 -1.81 2.46 7.29
C TYR A 334 -1.22 2.47 5.88
N GLY A 335 -2.07 2.26 4.88
CA GLY A 335 -1.66 2.26 3.48
C GLY A 335 -2.73 2.84 2.56
N VAL A 336 -2.28 3.52 1.51
CA VAL A 336 -3.14 4.01 0.43
C VAL A 336 -2.48 3.68 -0.89
N ASP A 337 -3.26 3.22 -1.86
CA ASP A 337 -2.81 3.08 -3.25
C ASP A 337 -3.93 3.44 -4.24
N LEU A 338 -3.55 3.82 -5.46
CA LEU A 338 -4.50 4.01 -6.57
C LEU A 338 -5.02 2.66 -7.10
N ASP A 339 -4.20 1.62 -7.04
CA ASP A 339 -4.52 0.30 -7.59
C ASP A 339 -5.20 -0.58 -6.54
N GLU A 340 -6.48 -0.85 -6.70
CA GLU A 340 -7.26 -1.74 -5.83
C GLU A 340 -6.63 -3.14 -5.73
N ARG A 341 -5.99 -3.61 -6.80
CA ARG A 341 -5.32 -4.92 -6.86
C ARG A 341 -4.11 -4.97 -5.93
N ALA A 342 -3.33 -3.91 -5.89
CA ALA A 342 -2.19 -3.78 -4.98
C ALA A 342 -2.65 -3.75 -3.52
N VAL A 343 -3.73 -3.03 -3.24
CA VAL A 343 -4.36 -2.97 -1.90
C VAL A 343 -4.83 -4.35 -1.44
N GLN A 344 -5.52 -5.11 -2.29
CA GLN A 344 -5.93 -6.49 -1.99
C GLN A 344 -4.75 -7.36 -1.58
N LEU A 345 -3.62 -7.28 -2.30
CA LEU A 345 -2.41 -8.03 -1.97
C LEU A 345 -1.81 -7.61 -0.64
N THR A 346 -1.73 -6.31 -0.39
CA THR A 346 -1.22 -5.78 0.87
C THR A 346 -2.06 -6.25 2.05
N GLN A 347 -3.38 -6.18 1.94
CA GLN A 347 -4.29 -6.69 2.97
C GLN A 347 -4.05 -8.18 3.22
N ILE A 348 -4.02 -9.01 2.18
CA ILE A 348 -3.76 -10.45 2.30
C ILE A 348 -2.42 -10.71 2.99
N ALA A 349 -1.36 -10.04 2.55
CA ALA A 349 -0.03 -10.23 3.11
C ALA A 349 0.03 -9.89 4.61
N LEU A 350 -0.64 -8.82 5.04
CA LEU A 350 -0.75 -8.45 6.45
C LEU A 350 -1.57 -9.48 7.26
N PHE A 351 -2.67 -9.99 6.70
CA PHE A 351 -3.46 -11.06 7.35
C PHE A 351 -2.67 -12.37 7.46
N ILE A 352 -1.94 -12.77 6.41
CA ILE A 352 -1.05 -13.94 6.45
C ILE A 352 0.04 -13.76 7.54
N LYS A 353 0.63 -12.56 7.62
CA LYS A 353 1.62 -12.25 8.66
C LYS A 353 1.01 -12.32 10.06
N ALA A 354 -0.21 -11.84 10.23
CA ALA A 354 -0.95 -11.97 11.49
C ALA A 354 -1.24 -13.44 11.83
N MET A 355 -1.64 -14.26 10.86
CA MET A 355 -1.85 -15.70 11.04
C MET A 355 -0.60 -16.42 11.54
N GLN A 356 0.58 -16.07 10.99
CA GLN A 356 1.86 -16.67 11.38
C GLN A 356 2.19 -16.46 12.87
N LEU A 357 1.84 -15.28 13.41
CA LEU A 357 2.30 -14.84 14.72
C LEU A 357 1.25 -14.94 15.84
N LYS A 358 -0.05 -15.01 15.51
CA LYS A 358 -1.13 -15.07 16.52
C LYS A 358 -1.17 -16.38 17.33
N GLY A 359 -0.52 -17.43 16.83
CA GLY A 359 -0.65 -18.77 17.41
C GLY A 359 -2.07 -19.34 17.31
N ARG A 360 -2.32 -20.50 17.93
CA ARG A 360 -3.59 -21.24 17.79
C ARG A 360 -4.82 -20.54 18.39
N ARG A 361 -4.66 -19.67 19.38
CA ARG A 361 -5.75 -19.06 20.17
C ARG A 361 -5.83 -17.54 20.05
N GLY A 362 -4.97 -16.92 19.23
CA GLY A 362 -5.00 -15.48 19.00
C GLY A 362 -6.11 -15.08 18.02
N GLU A 363 -6.62 -13.87 18.18
CA GLU A 363 -7.65 -13.32 17.31
C GLU A 363 -7.01 -12.78 16.02
N MET A 364 -7.78 -12.82 14.95
CA MET A 364 -7.43 -12.15 13.68
C MET A 364 -7.84 -10.68 13.72
N PRO A 365 -7.18 -9.83 12.91
CA PRO A 365 -7.65 -8.47 12.70
C PRO A 365 -9.09 -8.45 12.18
N THR A 366 -9.91 -7.54 12.68
CA THR A 366 -11.30 -7.36 12.22
C THR A 366 -11.39 -6.38 11.06
N TYR A 367 -10.39 -5.49 10.92
CA TYR A 367 -10.24 -4.54 9.82
C TYR A 367 -8.76 -4.26 9.56
N CYS A 368 -8.49 -3.65 8.42
CA CYS A 368 -7.17 -3.24 8.01
C CYS A 368 -7.23 -1.80 7.51
N ASN A 369 -6.29 -0.95 7.93
CA ASN A 369 -6.22 0.44 7.51
C ASN A 369 -5.43 0.60 6.18
N VAL A 370 -5.67 -0.29 5.24
CA VAL A 370 -5.11 -0.23 3.88
C VAL A 370 -6.26 -0.16 2.91
N VAL A 371 -6.29 0.89 2.08
CA VAL A 371 -7.43 1.20 1.23
C VAL A 371 -7.00 1.67 -0.15
N SER A 372 -7.79 1.31 -1.17
CA SER A 372 -7.69 1.90 -2.49
C SER A 372 -8.40 3.26 -2.52
N SER A 373 -7.82 4.20 -3.24
CA SER A 373 -8.53 5.44 -3.59
C SER A 373 -9.43 5.28 -4.84
N HIS A 374 -9.47 4.09 -5.42
CA HIS A 374 -10.28 3.77 -6.60
C HIS A 374 -11.73 3.46 -6.20
N PHE A 375 -12.43 4.46 -5.67
CA PHE A 375 -13.86 4.41 -5.38
C PHE A 375 -14.60 5.50 -6.17
N THR A 376 -15.90 5.30 -6.38
CA THR A 376 -16.76 6.23 -7.12
C THR A 376 -17.80 6.83 -6.20
N LEU A 377 -17.81 8.16 -6.11
CA LEU A 377 -18.84 8.94 -5.42
C LEU A 377 -19.66 9.75 -6.44
N PRO A 378 -20.92 10.11 -6.12
CA PRO A 378 -21.71 10.97 -6.99
C PRO A 378 -21.11 12.38 -7.07
N ALA A 379 -21.32 13.08 -8.18
CA ALA A 379 -20.91 14.46 -8.34
C ALA A 379 -21.52 15.37 -7.25
N TYR A 380 -20.83 16.44 -6.86
CA TYR A 380 -21.26 17.35 -5.80
C TYR A 380 -22.70 17.86 -5.99
N GLU A 381 -23.09 18.19 -7.20
CA GLU A 381 -24.43 18.73 -7.50
C GLU A 381 -25.57 17.76 -7.13
N VAL A 382 -25.31 16.45 -7.10
CA VAL A 382 -26.28 15.41 -6.69
C VAL A 382 -26.49 15.42 -5.17
N VAL A 383 -25.46 15.72 -4.40
CA VAL A 383 -25.48 15.65 -2.93
C VAL A 383 -25.53 17.02 -2.25
N LYS A 384 -25.45 18.09 -3.01
CA LYS A 384 -25.33 19.49 -2.56
C LYS A 384 -26.38 19.85 -1.50
N ASP A 385 -27.65 19.66 -1.81
CA ASP A 385 -28.73 20.05 -0.89
C ASP A 385 -28.65 19.31 0.45
N VAL A 386 -28.31 18.04 0.42
CA VAL A 386 -28.16 17.22 1.63
C VAL A 386 -26.93 17.64 2.43
N LEU A 387 -25.79 17.93 1.76
CA LEU A 387 -24.57 18.44 2.38
C LEU A 387 -24.79 19.81 3.02
N GLU A 388 -25.39 20.75 2.29
CA GLU A 388 -25.56 22.10 2.76
C GLU A 388 -26.63 22.23 3.85
N GLN A 389 -27.61 21.31 3.92
CA GLN A 389 -28.65 21.25 4.97
C GLN A 389 -28.24 20.45 6.21
N SER A 390 -27.11 19.74 6.17
CA SER A 390 -26.67 18.85 7.26
C SER A 390 -26.14 19.59 8.49
N GLY A 391 -25.93 20.91 8.40
CA GLY A 391 -25.44 21.76 9.47
C GLY A 391 -25.64 23.24 9.19
N GLU A 392 -25.37 24.08 10.18
CA GLU A 392 -25.36 25.54 10.05
C GLU A 392 -24.01 26.00 9.48
N TRP A 393 -23.86 25.94 8.18
CA TRP A 393 -22.62 26.29 7.47
C TRP A 393 -22.60 27.73 6.99
N ASN A 394 -21.53 28.47 7.30
CA ASN A 394 -21.28 29.76 6.63
C ASN A 394 -20.77 29.56 5.19
N SER A 395 -20.73 30.63 4.41
CA SER A 395 -20.36 30.56 2.98
C SER A 395 -18.97 29.97 2.73
N LYS A 396 -17.98 30.28 3.59
CA LYS A 396 -16.61 29.73 3.49
C LYS A 396 -16.56 28.24 3.81
N GLN A 397 -17.33 27.82 4.80
CA GLN A 397 -17.45 26.40 5.18
C GLN A 397 -18.13 25.59 4.09
N LYS A 398 -19.17 26.11 3.44
CA LYS A 398 -19.82 25.47 2.28
C LYS A 398 -18.87 25.31 1.09
N GLU A 399 -18.03 26.29 0.85
CA GLU A 399 -16.99 26.22 -0.19
C GLU A 399 -15.99 25.10 0.10
N VAL A 400 -15.50 25.00 1.33
CA VAL A 400 -14.58 23.93 1.74
C VAL A 400 -15.24 22.55 1.69
N LEU A 401 -16.50 22.43 2.11
CA LEU A 401 -17.27 21.18 1.97
C LEU A 401 -17.36 20.72 0.52
N ARG A 402 -17.68 21.65 -0.39
CA ARG A 402 -17.70 21.38 -1.83
C ARG A 402 -16.34 20.91 -2.32
N ASP A 403 -15.27 21.60 -1.93
CA ASP A 403 -13.91 21.29 -2.37
C ASP A 403 -13.43 19.93 -1.83
N ILE A 404 -13.78 19.58 -0.59
CA ILE A 404 -13.48 18.27 -0.02
C ILE A 404 -14.27 17.16 -0.76
N TRP A 405 -15.54 17.39 -1.04
CA TRP A 405 -16.35 16.42 -1.77
C TRP A 405 -15.83 16.18 -3.18
N ASN A 406 -15.45 17.24 -3.90
CA ASN A 406 -14.86 17.14 -5.22
C ASN A 406 -13.52 16.40 -5.19
N ASP A 407 -12.68 16.66 -4.18
CA ASP A 407 -11.44 15.89 -4.00
C ASP A 407 -11.70 14.41 -3.76
N LEU A 408 -12.68 14.06 -2.93
CA LEU A 408 -13.07 12.67 -2.71
C LEU A 408 -13.66 12.05 -3.97
N HIS A 409 -14.45 12.79 -4.73
CA HIS A 409 -14.95 12.32 -6.03
C HIS A 409 -13.83 12.04 -7.03
N ASP A 410 -12.75 12.84 -7.00
CA ASP A 410 -11.58 12.68 -7.88
C ASP A 410 -10.45 11.81 -7.24
N ALA A 411 -10.72 11.17 -6.10
CA ALA A 411 -9.70 10.36 -5.40
C ALA A 411 -9.15 9.22 -6.25
N TYR A 412 -9.95 8.63 -7.13
CA TYR A 412 -9.53 7.60 -8.07
C TYR A 412 -8.49 8.08 -9.09
N LYS A 413 -8.34 9.41 -9.29
CA LYS A 413 -7.35 10.03 -10.17
C LYS A 413 -6.03 10.32 -9.46
N PHE A 414 -6.09 10.88 -8.26
CA PHE A 414 -4.95 11.51 -7.62
C PHE A 414 -4.51 10.85 -6.31
N GLY A 415 -5.29 9.92 -5.80
CA GLY A 415 -4.95 9.12 -4.63
C GLY A 415 -4.57 9.95 -3.41
N SER A 416 -3.54 9.52 -2.74
CA SER A 416 -3.03 10.15 -1.52
C SER A 416 -2.41 11.55 -1.74
N LEU A 417 -2.23 12.01 -2.98
CA LEU A 417 -1.82 13.38 -3.28
C LEU A 417 -2.92 14.42 -2.99
N ILE A 418 -4.16 13.99 -2.76
CA ILE A 418 -5.26 14.87 -2.35
C ILE A 418 -5.02 15.41 -0.94
N ARG A 419 -5.25 16.72 -0.76
CA ARG A 419 -4.88 17.46 0.46
C ARG A 419 -6.10 17.82 1.31
N LEU A 420 -6.87 16.82 1.77
CA LEU A 420 -8.11 17.01 2.55
C LEU A 420 -7.89 17.72 3.89
N LYS A 421 -6.89 17.27 4.63
CA LYS A 421 -6.54 17.81 5.96
C LYS A 421 -6.16 19.30 5.88
N GLU A 422 -5.37 19.67 4.88
CA GLU A 422 -4.89 21.03 4.69
C GLU A 422 -6.03 22.00 4.36
N LYS A 423 -7.03 21.56 3.59
CA LYS A 423 -8.24 22.35 3.30
C LYS A 423 -9.06 22.59 4.56
N ILE A 424 -9.21 21.57 5.42
CA ILE A 424 -9.88 21.72 6.71
C ILE A 424 -9.09 22.66 7.61
N GLN A 425 -7.77 22.53 7.67
CA GLN A 425 -6.89 23.37 8.50
C GLN A 425 -6.86 24.83 8.05
N ALA A 426 -7.04 25.12 6.76
CA ALA A 426 -7.11 26.49 6.23
C ALA A 426 -8.30 27.31 6.75
N LEU A 427 -9.28 26.65 7.40
CA LEU A 427 -10.40 27.30 8.07
C LEU A 427 -10.05 27.81 9.48
N LYS A 428 -8.90 27.42 10.04
CA LYS A 428 -8.45 27.99 11.33
C LYS A 428 -8.29 29.51 11.17
N PRO A 429 -8.82 30.30 12.10
CA PRO A 429 -8.59 31.75 12.12
C PRO A 429 -7.07 32.01 12.19
N GLN A 430 -6.54 32.78 11.22
CA GLN A 430 -5.16 33.25 11.29
C GLN A 430 -5.11 34.50 12.16
N GLY A 431 -4.80 34.35 13.45
CA GLY A 431 -4.64 35.45 14.40
C GLY A 431 -3.37 35.29 15.23
N GLU A 432 -2.40 36.21 15.06
CA GLU A 432 -1.31 36.35 16.00
C GLU A 432 -1.84 36.90 17.34
N GLY A 433 -1.68 36.09 18.42
CA GLY A 433 -1.52 36.62 19.77
C GLY A 433 -2.77 37.06 20.53
N THR A 434 -3.85 36.27 20.62
CA THR A 434 -4.92 36.55 21.59
C THR A 434 -5.02 35.49 22.67
N LEU A 435 -5.35 35.96 23.89
CA LEU A 435 -5.50 35.18 25.12
C LEU A 435 -6.68 34.15 25.07
N PHE A 436 -7.38 34.00 23.93
CA PHE A 436 -8.60 33.20 23.75
C PHE A 436 -8.40 31.96 22.85
N ARG A 437 -7.20 31.41 22.76
CA ARG A 437 -6.89 30.24 21.91
C ARG A 437 -7.72 28.98 22.18
N GLN A 438 -8.27 28.82 23.40
CA GLN A 438 -9.02 27.60 23.76
C GLN A 438 -10.40 27.51 23.08
N ASP A 439 -11.09 28.64 22.88
CA ASP A 439 -12.44 28.64 22.28
C ASP A 439 -12.36 28.48 20.75
N GLU A 440 -11.36 29.08 20.08
CA GLU A 440 -11.17 28.97 18.63
C GLU A 440 -10.71 27.56 18.22
N ASP A 441 -9.88 26.89 19.02
CA ASP A 441 -9.49 25.49 18.79
C ASP A 441 -10.68 24.55 19.02
N ALA A 442 -11.55 24.80 20.02
CA ALA A 442 -12.77 24.04 20.25
C ALA A 442 -13.76 24.15 19.08
N ASP A 443 -13.95 25.36 18.52
CA ASP A 443 -14.80 25.59 17.35
C ASP A 443 -14.24 24.89 16.09
N PHE A 444 -12.94 24.91 15.91
CA PHE A 444 -12.28 24.20 14.80
C PHE A 444 -12.43 22.67 14.93
N PHE A 445 -12.23 22.12 16.14
CA PHE A 445 -12.43 20.69 16.40
C PHE A 445 -13.89 20.30 16.20
N SER A 446 -14.83 21.12 16.63
CA SER A 446 -16.25 20.92 16.39
C SER A 446 -16.60 20.91 14.91
N PHE A 447 -16.09 21.89 14.14
CA PHE A 447 -16.26 21.95 12.69
C PHE A 447 -15.66 20.72 11.97
N LYS A 448 -14.43 20.32 12.31
CA LYS A 448 -13.78 19.15 11.74
C LYS A 448 -14.62 17.89 11.98
N ASN A 449 -15.04 17.66 13.23
CA ASN A 449 -15.83 16.48 13.58
C ASN A 449 -17.21 16.48 12.93
N LEU A 450 -17.85 17.64 12.85
CA LEU A 450 -19.15 17.79 12.17
C LEU A 450 -18.99 17.53 10.66
N THR A 451 -17.95 18.06 10.04
CA THR A 451 -17.66 17.84 8.60
C THR A 451 -17.45 16.35 8.30
N LEU A 452 -16.58 15.69 9.07
CA LEU A 452 -16.30 14.26 8.89
C LEU A 452 -17.56 13.40 9.17
N GLY A 453 -18.31 13.73 10.22
CA GLY A 453 -19.56 13.05 10.54
C GLY A 453 -20.63 13.20 9.46
N THR A 454 -20.74 14.39 8.90
CA THR A 454 -21.67 14.66 7.78
C THR A 454 -21.30 13.88 6.53
N LEU A 455 -20.02 13.91 6.16
CA LEU A 455 -19.53 13.16 4.99
C LEU A 455 -19.76 11.65 5.14
N ARG A 456 -19.46 11.09 6.31
CA ARG A 456 -19.75 9.67 6.62
C ARG A 456 -21.23 9.34 6.52
N ASN A 457 -22.10 10.17 7.11
CA ASN A 457 -23.56 9.95 7.07
C ASN A 457 -24.10 9.99 5.64
N LEU A 458 -23.58 10.88 4.80
CA LEU A 458 -23.97 10.94 3.38
C LEU A 458 -23.53 9.72 2.60
N MET A 459 -22.27 9.30 2.77
CA MET A 459 -21.76 8.10 2.15
C MET A 459 -22.57 6.87 2.56
N HIS A 460 -22.92 6.74 3.84
CA HIS A 460 -23.78 5.66 4.34
C HIS A 460 -25.20 5.69 3.73
N ARG A 461 -25.82 6.86 3.61
CA ARG A 461 -27.17 6.97 2.98
C ARG A 461 -27.12 6.58 1.52
N TRP A 462 -26.11 7.04 0.81
CA TRP A 462 -25.93 6.73 -0.61
C TRP A 462 -25.66 5.23 -0.82
N GLY A 463 -24.91 4.57 0.06
CA GLY A 463 -24.64 3.12 0.01
C GLY A 463 -25.78 2.25 0.54
N GLY A 464 -26.80 2.80 1.25
CA GLY A 464 -27.78 2.01 2.01
C GLY A 464 -29.09 1.68 1.29
N GLU A 465 -29.62 2.55 0.42
CA GLU A 465 -30.92 2.35 -0.23
C GLU A 465 -30.81 1.61 -1.58
N GLY A 466 -31.09 0.29 -1.57
CA GLY A 466 -31.09 -0.53 -2.80
C GLY A 466 -29.70 -0.88 -3.34
N SER A 467 -28.64 -0.64 -2.56
CA SER A 467 -27.26 -0.89 -2.96
C SER A 467 -26.92 -2.38 -2.94
N ASN A 468 -26.08 -2.80 -3.88
CA ASN A 468 -25.48 -4.14 -3.92
C ASN A 468 -24.13 -4.15 -3.18
N ALA A 469 -23.51 -5.32 -3.06
CA ALA A 469 -22.21 -5.49 -2.39
C ALA A 469 -21.10 -4.57 -2.94
N TYR A 470 -21.13 -4.24 -4.23
CA TYR A 470 -20.16 -3.33 -4.86
C TYR A 470 -20.31 -1.89 -4.34
N SER A 471 -21.54 -1.34 -4.33
CA SER A 471 -21.78 0.03 -3.83
C SER A 471 -21.41 0.18 -2.35
N LEU A 472 -21.68 -0.85 -1.53
CA LEU A 472 -21.28 -0.85 -0.11
C LEU A 472 -19.75 -0.87 0.04
N SER A 473 -19.02 -1.63 -0.77
CA SER A 473 -17.54 -1.63 -0.78
C SER A 473 -17.00 -0.24 -1.10
N GLN A 474 -17.52 0.41 -2.16
CA GLN A 474 -17.09 1.76 -2.57
C GLN A 474 -17.28 2.80 -1.45
N VAL A 475 -18.39 2.73 -0.72
CA VAL A 475 -18.65 3.63 0.43
C VAL A 475 -17.67 3.37 1.57
N ASN A 476 -17.42 2.10 1.90
CA ASN A 476 -16.48 1.76 2.96
C ASN A 476 -15.05 2.20 2.63
N ASP A 477 -14.63 2.05 1.38
CA ASP A 477 -13.31 2.50 0.92
C ASP A 477 -13.19 4.02 0.99
N ALA A 478 -14.23 4.77 0.53
CA ALA A 478 -14.25 6.22 0.62
C ALA A 478 -14.18 6.73 2.08
N MET A 479 -14.88 6.07 2.99
CA MET A 479 -14.85 6.40 4.42
C MET A 479 -13.49 6.11 5.04
N THR A 480 -12.90 4.96 4.74
CA THR A 480 -11.57 4.57 5.22
C THR A 480 -10.50 5.51 4.67
N PHE A 481 -10.59 5.86 3.39
CA PHE A 481 -9.69 6.84 2.77
C PHE A 481 -9.79 8.22 3.44
N LEU A 482 -11.01 8.72 3.66
CA LEU A 482 -11.24 9.98 4.36
C LEU A 482 -10.62 9.97 5.77
N ASP A 483 -10.82 8.88 6.50
CA ASP A 483 -10.28 8.70 7.86
C ASP A 483 -8.74 8.70 7.85
N ILE A 484 -8.12 8.00 6.92
CA ILE A 484 -6.66 7.94 6.79
C ILE A 484 -6.10 9.31 6.41
N MET A 485 -6.66 9.96 5.37
CA MET A 485 -6.12 11.20 4.82
C MET A 485 -6.32 12.43 5.71
N THR A 486 -7.07 12.30 6.81
CA THR A 486 -7.29 13.36 7.80
C THR A 486 -6.56 13.11 9.13
N LYS A 487 -5.81 11.99 9.25
CA LYS A 487 -4.98 11.68 10.42
C LYS A 487 -3.60 12.33 10.35
N ASP A 488 -2.93 12.36 11.50
CA ASP A 488 -1.50 12.60 11.65
C ASP A 488 -0.78 11.28 11.91
N PHE A 489 0.39 11.12 11.28
CA PHE A 489 1.22 9.93 11.39
C PHE A 489 2.56 10.25 12.03
N ASP A 490 3.13 9.30 12.78
CA ASP A 490 4.47 9.41 13.32
C ASP A 490 5.54 9.19 12.24
N VAL A 491 5.23 8.30 11.30
CA VAL A 491 6.14 7.90 10.23
C VAL A 491 5.40 7.82 8.91
N ALA A 492 5.99 8.39 7.84
CA ALA A 492 5.59 8.14 6.46
C ALA A 492 6.76 7.49 5.70
N VAL A 493 6.52 6.38 5.02
CA VAL A 493 7.50 5.72 4.15
C VAL A 493 6.92 5.57 2.75
N ALA A 494 7.73 5.76 1.71
CA ALA A 494 7.22 5.64 0.35
C ALA A 494 8.30 5.30 -0.68
N ASN A 495 7.90 4.52 -1.67
CA ASN A 495 8.52 4.44 -2.99
C ASN A 495 7.51 5.00 -4.01
N PRO A 496 7.44 6.33 -4.18
CA PRO A 496 6.41 6.99 -4.99
C PRO A 496 6.65 6.82 -6.49
N PRO A 497 5.65 7.10 -7.34
CA PRO A 497 5.84 7.15 -8.78
C PRO A 497 6.85 8.24 -9.20
N TYR A 498 7.63 7.97 -10.28
CA TYR A 498 8.74 8.81 -10.75
C TYR A 498 8.46 9.62 -12.02
N THR A 499 7.21 9.72 -12.45
CA THR A 499 6.82 10.40 -13.68
C THR A 499 7.23 11.88 -13.65
N ASP A 500 7.94 12.33 -14.69
CA ASP A 500 8.32 13.73 -14.87
C ASP A 500 7.15 14.55 -15.40
N SER A 501 7.11 15.84 -15.07
CA SER A 501 6.04 16.74 -15.49
C SER A 501 5.94 16.94 -17.00
N SER A 502 7.00 16.67 -17.74
CA SER A 502 6.99 16.63 -19.21
C SER A 502 6.11 15.52 -19.78
N ASP A 503 5.91 14.46 -18.98
CA ASP A 503 5.12 13.28 -19.37
C ASP A 503 3.71 13.27 -18.78
N PHE A 504 3.35 14.27 -17.97
CA PHE A 504 1.98 14.41 -17.45
C PHE A 504 0.98 14.65 -18.59
N GLY A 505 -0.16 13.98 -18.53
CA GLY A 505 -1.35 14.34 -19.27
C GLY A 505 -1.99 15.61 -18.74
N GLU A 506 -3.06 16.06 -19.36
CA GLU A 506 -3.66 17.38 -19.07
C GLU A 506 -4.25 17.46 -17.65
N GLU A 507 -4.99 16.45 -17.21
CA GLU A 507 -5.64 16.45 -15.89
C GLU A 507 -4.62 16.34 -14.76
N LEU A 508 -3.67 15.42 -14.87
CA LEU A 508 -2.60 15.25 -13.87
C LEU A 508 -1.75 16.51 -13.74
N LYS A 509 -1.44 17.15 -14.87
CA LYS A 509 -0.70 18.42 -14.89
C LYS A 509 -1.46 19.54 -14.21
N ALA A 510 -2.75 19.70 -14.54
CA ALA A 510 -3.61 20.72 -13.93
C ALA A 510 -3.71 20.53 -12.40
N PHE A 511 -3.91 19.31 -11.94
CA PHE A 511 -3.93 18.97 -10.52
C PHE A 511 -2.60 19.30 -9.82
N ALA A 512 -1.47 18.84 -10.38
CA ALA A 512 -0.15 19.08 -9.81
C ALA A 512 0.19 20.57 -9.75
N GLU A 513 -0.18 21.37 -10.77
CA GLU A 513 0.00 22.80 -10.77
C GLU A 513 -0.88 23.50 -9.71
N ALA A 514 -2.13 23.09 -9.55
CA ALA A 514 -3.04 23.69 -8.57
C ALA A 514 -2.58 23.45 -7.12
N ASN A 515 -2.11 22.23 -6.82
CA ASN A 515 -1.85 21.79 -5.44
C ASN A 515 -0.37 21.83 -5.03
N TYR A 516 0.58 21.76 -5.97
CA TYR A 516 2.00 21.54 -5.67
C TYR A 516 2.96 22.55 -6.31
N LYS A 517 2.45 23.60 -7.01
CA LYS A 517 3.29 24.62 -7.65
C LYS A 517 3.65 25.77 -6.70
N LYS A 518 2.81 26.09 -5.72
CA LYS A 518 2.99 27.22 -4.79
C LYS A 518 2.98 26.73 -3.34
N PRO A 519 3.73 27.39 -2.41
CA PRO A 519 4.67 28.50 -2.64
C PRO A 519 6.00 28.05 -3.25
N MET A 520 6.31 26.75 -3.26
CA MET A 520 7.52 26.14 -3.83
C MET A 520 7.12 25.12 -4.91
N LYS A 521 7.96 24.95 -5.94
CA LYS A 521 7.67 24.09 -7.09
C LYS A 521 7.96 22.62 -6.79
N PHE A 522 6.92 21.87 -6.47
CA PHE A 522 6.96 20.40 -6.36
C PHE A 522 6.34 19.71 -7.58
N ASN A 523 5.54 20.42 -8.38
CA ASN A 523 4.81 19.91 -9.54
C ASN A 523 5.68 19.49 -10.74
N ILE A 524 6.99 19.43 -10.55
CA ILE A 524 7.98 19.07 -11.59
C ILE A 524 8.14 17.58 -11.78
N ASN A 525 7.76 16.78 -10.79
CA ASN A 525 7.79 15.32 -10.81
C ASN A 525 6.85 14.77 -9.73
N LEU A 526 6.26 13.58 -9.95
CA LEU A 526 5.36 13.00 -8.93
C LEU A 526 6.08 12.72 -7.61
N TYR A 527 7.31 12.19 -7.63
CA TYR A 527 8.03 11.96 -6.37
C TYR A 527 8.29 13.26 -5.59
N ALA A 528 8.45 14.39 -6.29
CA ALA A 528 8.58 15.68 -5.62
C ALA A 528 7.28 16.08 -4.90
N CYS A 529 6.12 15.86 -5.53
CA CYS A 529 4.82 16.01 -4.87
C CYS A 529 4.72 15.13 -3.61
N PHE A 530 5.18 13.86 -3.70
CA PHE A 530 5.18 12.92 -2.57
C PHE A 530 6.15 13.32 -1.45
N ILE A 531 7.31 13.94 -1.73
CA ILE A 531 8.18 14.48 -0.68
C ILE A 531 7.41 15.46 0.21
N LYS A 532 6.72 16.41 -0.43
CA LYS A 532 5.87 17.36 0.30
C LYS A 532 4.72 16.66 1.02
N ARG A 533 4.03 15.74 0.32
CA ARG A 533 2.86 15.05 0.86
C ARG A 533 3.20 14.19 2.09
N CYS A 534 4.27 13.41 2.06
CA CYS A 534 4.73 12.64 3.22
C CYS A 534 5.03 13.53 4.42
N CYS A 535 5.65 14.71 4.20
CA CYS A 535 5.86 15.68 5.27
C CYS A 535 4.55 16.30 5.79
N GLU A 536 3.51 16.47 4.96
CA GLU A 536 2.20 16.97 5.39
C GLU A 536 1.40 15.93 6.16
N LEU A 537 1.54 14.64 5.82
CA LEU A 537 0.87 13.53 6.51
C LEU A 537 1.45 13.24 7.89
N THR A 538 2.72 13.58 8.13
CA THR A 538 3.37 13.36 9.43
C THR A 538 3.11 14.50 10.42
N ASP A 539 3.11 14.17 11.72
CA ASP A 539 3.03 15.15 12.81
C ASP A 539 4.29 16.06 12.87
N GLU A 540 4.32 17.03 13.78
CA GLU A 540 5.43 17.99 13.89
C GLU A 540 6.78 17.34 14.23
N LEU A 541 6.77 16.20 14.91
CA LEU A 541 7.95 15.43 15.26
C LEU A 541 8.13 14.19 14.37
N GLY A 542 7.35 14.09 13.29
CA GLY A 542 7.29 12.93 12.42
C GLY A 542 8.56 12.69 11.61
N LYS A 543 8.65 11.48 11.08
CA LYS A 543 9.78 11.04 10.25
C LYS A 543 9.29 10.59 8.89
N VAL A 544 10.11 10.84 7.87
CA VAL A 544 9.82 10.45 6.49
C VAL A 544 10.96 9.61 5.94
N GLY A 545 10.66 8.44 5.37
CA GLY A 545 11.62 7.58 4.66
C GLY A 545 11.23 7.44 3.21
N MET A 546 12.12 7.77 2.26
CA MET A 546 11.78 7.71 0.83
C MET A 546 12.91 7.14 -0.01
N ILE A 547 12.51 6.48 -1.11
CA ILE A 547 13.41 6.08 -2.21
C ILE A 547 12.87 6.63 -3.52
N HIS A 548 13.72 7.24 -4.32
CA HIS A 548 13.41 7.74 -5.67
C HIS A 548 14.70 8.13 -6.43
N PRO A 549 14.61 8.62 -7.69
CA PRO A 549 15.78 9.06 -8.44
C PRO A 549 16.58 10.15 -7.73
N HIS A 550 17.92 10.05 -7.78
CA HIS A 550 18.81 11.00 -7.14
C HIS A 550 18.95 12.35 -7.88
N THR A 551 18.33 12.48 -9.04
CA THR A 551 18.42 13.68 -9.89
C THR A 551 18.03 14.97 -9.16
N PHE A 552 17.12 14.92 -8.19
CA PHE A 552 16.73 16.08 -7.40
C PHE A 552 17.90 16.69 -6.60
N MET A 553 18.93 15.90 -6.30
CA MET A 553 20.08 16.36 -5.51
C MET A 553 20.88 17.44 -6.24
N PHE A 554 20.91 17.43 -7.58
CA PHE A 554 21.85 18.23 -8.36
C PHE A 554 21.19 19.16 -9.37
N ILE A 555 20.06 18.75 -9.97
CA ILE A 555 19.45 19.49 -11.09
C ILE A 555 18.75 20.77 -10.59
N LYS A 556 18.94 21.88 -11.34
CA LYS A 556 18.45 23.20 -10.97
C LYS A 556 16.92 23.27 -10.82
N THR A 557 16.18 22.51 -11.61
CA THR A 557 14.71 22.49 -11.57
C THR A 557 14.15 22.06 -10.20
N PHE A 558 14.94 21.29 -9.43
CA PHE A 558 14.58 20.82 -8.08
C PHE A 558 15.10 21.73 -6.94
N GLU A 559 15.54 22.96 -7.25
CA GLU A 559 16.06 23.89 -6.23
C GLU A 559 15.06 24.13 -5.08
N ASP A 560 13.77 24.31 -5.42
CA ASP A 560 12.72 24.55 -4.42
C ASP A 560 12.51 23.32 -3.51
N VAL A 561 12.59 22.10 -4.07
CA VAL A 561 12.51 20.86 -3.31
C VAL A 561 13.66 20.75 -2.30
N ARG A 562 14.89 21.02 -2.74
CA ARG A 562 16.07 21.01 -1.85
C ARG A 562 15.99 22.08 -0.76
N LYS A 563 15.55 23.31 -1.11
CA LYS A 563 15.30 24.35 -0.13
C LYS A 563 14.29 23.94 0.92
N PHE A 564 13.17 23.35 0.49
CA PHE A 564 12.17 22.82 1.41
C PHE A 564 12.76 21.77 2.36
N MET A 565 13.49 20.79 1.83
CA MET A 565 14.11 19.74 2.67
C MET A 565 15.09 20.33 3.69
N ILE A 566 15.91 21.31 3.29
CA ILE A 566 16.91 21.93 4.18
C ILE A 566 16.28 22.88 5.20
N GLU A 567 15.20 23.58 4.86
CA GLU A 567 14.60 24.62 5.72
C GLU A 567 13.48 24.08 6.62
N ASN A 568 12.77 23.02 6.18
CA ASN A 568 11.59 22.54 6.86
C ASN A 568 11.76 21.14 7.46
N THR A 569 12.86 20.46 7.16
CA THR A 569 13.17 19.12 7.69
C THR A 569 14.66 19.01 8.01
N HIS A 570 15.03 17.95 8.71
CA HIS A 570 16.40 17.57 8.95
C HIS A 570 16.71 16.26 8.23
N ILE A 571 17.75 16.24 7.37
CA ILE A 571 18.23 15.04 6.69
C ILE A 571 19.02 14.22 7.71
N ASN A 572 18.38 13.17 8.23
CA ASN A 572 18.99 12.31 9.24
C ASN A 572 20.00 11.33 8.63
N THR A 573 19.57 10.62 7.58
CA THR A 573 20.42 9.71 6.81
C THR A 573 20.15 9.88 5.33
N MET A 574 21.17 9.70 4.49
CA MET A 574 21.03 9.67 3.04
C MET A 574 21.99 8.65 2.45
N VAL A 575 21.50 7.79 1.59
CA VAL A 575 22.30 6.82 0.84
C VAL A 575 22.23 7.16 -0.63
N ASP A 576 23.34 7.58 -1.20
CA ASP A 576 23.48 7.82 -2.63
C ASP A 576 23.92 6.51 -3.30
N PHE A 577 22.96 5.88 -3.95
CA PHE A 577 23.17 4.61 -4.62
C PHE A 577 23.84 4.78 -6.00
N GLY A 578 23.65 5.95 -6.62
CA GLY A 578 24.12 6.27 -7.96
C GLY A 578 23.44 5.44 -9.06
N LEU A 579 24.08 5.42 -10.23
CA LEU A 579 23.57 4.72 -11.41
C LEU A 579 23.53 3.22 -11.14
N ASP A 580 22.35 2.67 -11.20
CA ASP A 580 22.14 1.22 -11.15
C ASP A 580 22.20 0.59 -12.55
N ARG A 581 23.37 0.13 -12.92
CA ARG A 581 23.53 -0.67 -14.14
C ARG A 581 23.17 -2.15 -13.95
N VAL A 582 22.70 -2.52 -12.76
CA VAL A 582 22.62 -3.93 -12.33
C VAL A 582 21.23 -4.32 -11.80
N ASN A 583 20.20 -3.51 -12.04
CA ASN A 583 18.81 -3.87 -11.77
C ASN A 583 18.42 -3.94 -10.26
N LEU A 584 18.65 -2.87 -9.50
CA LEU A 584 18.11 -2.73 -8.14
C LEU A 584 16.59 -3.00 -8.10
N PHE A 585 15.90 -2.55 -9.13
CA PHE A 585 14.45 -2.65 -9.30
C PHE A 585 14.01 -3.71 -10.31
N GLY A 586 14.85 -4.68 -10.61
CA GLY A 586 14.54 -5.75 -11.57
C GLY A 586 15.11 -5.54 -12.99
N PRO A 587 15.03 -6.55 -13.86
CA PRO A 587 15.63 -6.53 -15.17
C PRO A 587 15.10 -5.40 -16.08
N GLY A 588 16.00 -4.56 -16.57
CA GLY A 588 15.67 -3.50 -17.55
C GLY A 588 15.28 -2.15 -16.94
N ILE A 589 15.29 -1.99 -15.61
CA ILE A 589 15.09 -0.70 -14.94
C ILE A 589 16.45 -0.13 -14.58
N LEU A 590 16.93 0.84 -15.36
CA LEU A 590 18.14 1.60 -15.09
C LEU A 590 17.75 2.90 -14.39
N LEU A 591 18.02 3.02 -13.11
CA LEU A 591 17.65 4.18 -12.31
C LEU A 591 18.79 4.63 -11.41
N ASP A 592 19.10 5.92 -11.48
CA ASP A 592 19.99 6.58 -10.52
C ASP A 592 19.20 6.81 -9.24
N ALA A 593 19.40 5.97 -8.22
CA ALA A 593 18.60 5.98 -7.02
C ALA A 593 19.30 6.64 -5.83
N THR A 594 18.50 7.21 -4.95
CA THR A 594 18.86 7.59 -3.59
C THR A 594 17.72 7.22 -2.66
N PHE A 595 18.05 6.90 -1.44
CA PHE A 595 17.06 6.75 -0.37
C PHE A 595 17.59 7.45 0.90
N TYR A 596 16.65 8.02 1.63
CA TYR A 596 16.98 8.89 2.76
C TYR A 596 15.87 8.91 3.81
N THR A 597 16.23 9.38 4.99
CA THR A 597 15.28 9.65 6.06
C THR A 597 15.34 11.10 6.49
N LEU A 598 14.16 11.70 6.70
CA LEU A 598 13.99 13.05 7.20
C LEU A 598 13.33 13.02 8.57
N ASP A 599 13.82 13.86 9.47
CA ASP A 599 13.12 14.24 10.69
C ASP A 599 12.46 15.60 10.46
N LYS A 600 11.17 15.77 10.76
CA LYS A 600 10.51 17.10 10.61
C LYS A 600 11.11 18.12 11.57
N LYS A 601 11.58 17.66 12.72
CA LYS A 601 12.28 18.49 13.67
C LYS A 601 13.45 17.70 14.27
N ASP A 602 14.65 18.23 14.18
CA ASP A 602 15.82 17.69 14.86
C ASP A 602 15.94 18.31 16.26
N SER A 603 15.70 17.51 17.28
CA SER A 603 15.81 17.93 18.68
C SER A 603 17.24 17.87 19.20
N GLU A 604 18.15 17.16 18.51
CA GLU A 604 19.55 16.98 18.92
C GLU A 604 20.54 17.81 18.08
N ASN A 605 20.09 18.42 17.00
CA ASN A 605 20.90 19.16 16.01
C ASN A 605 22.12 18.35 15.54
N THR A 606 21.89 17.06 15.22
CA THR A 606 22.93 16.14 14.80
C THR A 606 23.33 16.37 13.34
N PRO A 607 24.62 16.20 12.96
CA PRO A 607 24.97 16.15 11.54
C PRO A 607 24.27 15.00 10.82
N GLY A 608 23.79 15.24 9.61
CA GLY A 608 23.28 14.16 8.76
C GLY A 608 24.38 13.16 8.39
N VAL A 609 24.01 11.89 8.26
CA VAL A 609 24.92 10.80 7.85
C VAL A 609 24.66 10.45 6.40
N TYR A 610 25.70 10.64 5.57
CA TYR A 610 25.60 10.36 4.13
C TYR A 610 26.49 9.17 3.79
N PHE A 611 25.90 8.17 3.11
CA PHE A 611 26.60 6.99 2.64
C PHE A 611 26.75 7.06 1.12
N ASN A 612 27.97 7.11 0.62
CA ASN A 612 28.28 7.13 -0.80
C ASN A 612 28.59 5.72 -1.30
N ILE A 613 27.61 5.10 -1.97
CA ILE A 613 27.77 3.78 -2.59
C ILE A 613 27.61 3.84 -4.12
N THR A 614 27.95 5.01 -4.70
CA THR A 614 27.83 5.27 -6.15
C THR A 614 28.85 4.51 -7.00
N ALA A 615 29.91 3.95 -6.41
CA ALA A 615 30.91 3.18 -7.16
C ALA A 615 30.29 2.07 -7.98
N ASN A 616 30.89 1.75 -9.13
CA ASN A 616 30.42 0.83 -10.15
C ASN A 616 30.44 -0.64 -9.67
N LEU A 617 29.62 -0.98 -8.68
CA LEU A 617 29.52 -2.29 -8.04
C LEU A 617 28.22 -2.98 -8.46
N GLN A 618 28.23 -4.31 -8.53
CA GLN A 618 27.00 -5.09 -8.66
C GLN A 618 26.13 -4.91 -7.40
N GLU A 619 24.80 -4.99 -7.51
CA GLU A 619 23.84 -4.78 -6.43
C GLU A 619 24.21 -5.51 -5.14
N LYS A 620 24.53 -6.80 -5.23
CA LYS A 620 24.97 -7.61 -4.07
C LYS A 620 26.16 -7.03 -3.33
N TYR A 621 27.07 -6.35 -4.04
CA TYR A 621 28.23 -5.69 -3.42
C TYR A 621 27.85 -4.32 -2.85
N LYS A 622 26.87 -3.61 -3.42
CA LYS A 622 26.37 -2.35 -2.89
C LYS A 622 25.70 -2.55 -1.52
N LYS A 623 24.86 -3.59 -1.38
CA LYS A 623 24.29 -3.99 -0.09
C LYS A 623 25.39 -4.24 0.96
N VAL A 624 26.36 -5.10 0.65
CA VAL A 624 27.47 -5.43 1.57
C VAL A 624 28.31 -4.20 1.88
N THR A 625 28.52 -3.32 0.88
CA THR A 625 29.28 -2.06 1.06
C THR A 625 28.55 -1.12 2.01
N LEU A 626 27.22 -0.98 1.88
CA LEU A 626 26.41 -0.17 2.80
C LEU A 626 26.44 -0.76 4.21
N GLU A 627 26.21 -2.07 4.35
CA GLU A 627 26.22 -2.75 5.66
C GLU A 627 27.57 -2.58 6.37
N LYS A 628 28.68 -2.67 5.61
CA LYS A 628 30.00 -2.41 6.16
C LYS A 628 30.19 -0.95 6.56
N ALA A 629 29.86 -0.01 5.67
CA ALA A 629 29.98 1.42 5.96
C ALA A 629 29.14 1.83 7.18
N TYR A 630 27.93 1.26 7.30
CA TYR A 630 27.07 1.44 8.44
C TYR A 630 27.69 0.86 9.73
N ALA A 631 28.21 -0.37 9.68
CA ALA A 631 28.84 -1.00 10.84
C ALA A 631 30.09 -0.22 11.30
N ASP A 632 30.93 0.21 10.36
CA ASP A 632 32.10 1.05 10.65
C ASP A 632 31.67 2.36 11.34
N TYR A 633 30.64 3.03 10.81
CA TYR A 633 30.08 4.25 11.41
C TYR A 633 29.60 4.03 12.84
N CYS A 634 28.79 2.98 13.10
CA CYS A 634 28.27 2.68 14.43
C CYS A 634 29.39 2.33 15.45
N ASN A 635 30.49 1.75 14.98
CA ASN A 635 31.63 1.40 15.79
C ASN A 635 32.69 2.54 15.91
N GLY A 636 32.39 3.72 15.33
CA GLY A 636 33.32 4.85 15.33
C GLY A 636 34.61 4.62 14.51
N LEU A 637 34.55 3.68 13.56
CA LEU A 637 35.68 3.39 12.66
C LEU A 637 35.65 4.31 11.44
N PRO A 638 36.79 4.75 10.93
CA PRO A 638 36.86 5.57 9.73
C PRO A 638 36.46 4.76 8.51
N ASN A 639 35.62 5.37 7.65
CA ASN A 639 35.21 4.78 6.37
C ASN A 639 35.10 5.91 5.34
N ASP A 640 35.76 5.79 4.20
CA ASP A 640 35.83 6.79 3.13
C ASP A 640 34.48 6.97 2.36
N ARG A 641 33.47 6.15 2.65
CA ARG A 641 32.15 6.23 2.10
C ARG A 641 31.13 6.87 3.03
N VAL A 642 31.54 7.24 4.24
CA VAL A 642 30.65 7.86 5.24
C VAL A 642 31.05 9.31 5.45
N TYR A 643 30.08 10.20 5.26
CA TYR A 643 30.25 11.64 5.44
C TYR A 643 29.29 12.14 6.50
N LEU A 644 29.81 12.92 7.43
CA LEU A 644 29.02 13.60 8.45
C LEU A 644 28.98 15.08 8.12
N LEU A 645 27.80 15.60 7.78
CA LEU A 645 27.68 16.98 7.36
C LEU A 645 26.54 17.69 8.10
N PRO A 646 26.83 18.82 8.79
CA PRO A 646 25.78 19.73 9.25
C PRO A 646 24.97 20.24 8.05
N GLN A 647 23.65 20.15 8.12
CA GLN A 647 22.75 20.45 6.99
C GLN A 647 22.94 21.85 6.41
N ASP A 648 23.27 22.84 7.24
CA ASP A 648 23.52 24.23 6.78
C ASP A 648 24.69 24.35 5.80
N LYS A 649 25.63 23.43 5.80
CA LYS A 649 26.74 23.40 4.84
C LYS A 649 26.28 23.18 3.41
N LEU A 650 25.13 22.51 3.21
CA LEU A 650 24.54 22.33 1.88
C LEU A 650 24.09 23.67 1.23
N LYS A 651 23.92 24.73 2.02
CA LYS A 651 23.58 26.09 1.53
C LYS A 651 24.78 26.83 0.93
N ALA A 652 26.01 26.32 1.11
CA ALA A 652 27.24 27.01 0.70
C ALA A 652 27.38 27.18 -0.82
N ILE A 653 26.73 26.33 -1.61
CA ILE A 653 26.78 26.39 -3.07
C ILE A 653 25.46 26.94 -3.60
N LYS A 654 25.53 27.80 -4.63
CA LYS A 654 24.37 28.35 -5.29
C LYS A 654 23.38 27.27 -5.74
N SER A 655 22.08 27.46 -5.49
CA SER A 655 20.98 26.50 -5.74
C SER A 655 20.99 25.26 -4.82
N TRP A 656 21.82 25.25 -3.82
CA TRP A 656 21.89 24.27 -2.73
C TRP A 656 21.92 22.80 -3.20
N PRO A 657 22.85 22.43 -4.10
CA PRO A 657 22.96 21.03 -4.50
C PRO A 657 23.43 20.19 -3.31
N PHE A 658 22.96 18.95 -3.24
CA PHE A 658 23.33 18.03 -2.15
C PHE A 658 24.71 17.41 -2.40
N ILE A 659 25.75 18.27 -2.36
CA ILE A 659 27.15 17.88 -2.50
C ILE A 659 27.70 17.67 -1.09
N TYR A 660 27.48 16.48 -0.53
CA TYR A 660 27.77 16.12 0.86
C TYR A 660 29.23 15.66 1.07
N TRP A 661 30.00 15.50 0.01
CA TRP A 661 31.38 15.00 0.04
C TRP A 661 32.45 16.09 -0.03
N ILE A 662 32.12 17.35 0.11
CA ILE A 662 33.06 18.50 0.10
C ILE A 662 33.66 18.72 1.47
#